data_e57412711eed82a37a67e50e2a7e797f
#
_entry.id   e57412711eed82a37a67e50e2a7e797f
#
_cell.length_a   1.000
_cell.length_b   1.000
_cell.length_c   1.000
_cell.angle_alpha   90.00
_cell.angle_beta   90.00
_cell.angle_gamma   90.00
#
_symmetry.space_group_name_H-M   'P 1'
#
loop_
_entity.id
_entity.type
_entity.pdbx_description
1 polymer ?
#
loop_
_entity_poly.entity_id
_entity_poly.type
_entity_poly.pdbx_seq_one_letter_code
_entity_poly.pdbx_strand_id
1 'polypeptide(L)'
;MKKDFSELTRVQIPAALHLIRLGYTYLPRNGKEIAERDPDTNILVSVFKEQFLKFNNYLTEDDFERELANIKLELDQNDLGRSFFKRLQGQEDAIYIDWEHPEANTFHLALEVTCQNGQDEFRPDIVIFVNGLPLSYIEVKQPNAIRDGKTGIQSEQDRTRYRFENRKFRRFNNITQLIALSDNLPYISGQGQQKQGSYYGSNAYSKTKFNAFKEEREEDFSHSLATLTEEQIEFVLEDMKRFALKSQPEFTTNLNYDTPCNAFLSSLYQKERLLFMLRFGLVYVEEESKDGQMQLQKHVMRYPQYFATRAIEETIAKGVKKGVIWHTQGSGKTALAFFNIRYLTSYFSKEGIVPQFYFVVDRLDLADQAFKEFTKRGLKVKRINNPQELNQKQDGYDVAVVNIQKFKDDSDLTDRSGYDLNRQNVYFIDEAHRSYNERGSYLPNLYQADTKAIKIALTGTPLITYKKDGKTKESHATTRDIFGDYIHKYYYNQSIDDGFTLRLMREDIETSYKDNLRSINEEIQRGDLSKEDIFAHPHYVEPMLDFIIEDFNRARDLVFDDQTIGGMIVCDSSKQARELEKQLEERRQAGSTTLTSALILHDEGDKEEKKDKVDAYKEGKIDLIIVYSMLLTGFDAPRLKRLYLGRKIKAHNLLQTLTRVNRPYKDYLFGYVIDFADISKEFDKTNRAYLEELNQEYDTTLTGENGEDVFGSLFVSADEISQELSKTEHILIDYPTDNLEYFSQAINDIKDKKQLIELRKALESIKQYYNIARLLGYDHLLQQIDIAQIATLLNVLSRRMLTLSLIDKPDDFSSRTLLNLAMSETSFSFVKIAEEELRLAANDLEDLKRRVAEGIIKERDEKDPEWVSLYEEFQRIMKKHLIHGQEGFTIENIKETQKDYEALFDAFEDYRSRTRQLVMNFYGDEMAARSFKHVTNSTVVSEFPVIFHVIKESKTNLDYQIGLNQGILDNNDFLKRMIREQARKEMKNIESTGNEKLTKQDFNNIVESLFEEYEEEYQH
;
A
#
# COMPACT_ATOMS: atom_id res chain seq x y z
N MET A 1 -12.57 -33.31 -21.06
CA MET A 1 -13.35 -32.46 -20.16
C MET A 1 -12.71 -31.09 -20.19
N LYS A 2 -13.47 -30.05 -20.50
CA LYS A 2 -12.98 -28.67 -20.40
C LYS A 2 -12.59 -28.46 -18.92
N LYS A 3 -11.35 -28.08 -18.62
CA LYS A 3 -10.94 -27.73 -17.25
C LYS A 3 -11.72 -26.47 -16.87
N ASP A 4 -12.47 -26.54 -15.79
CA ASP A 4 -13.22 -25.37 -15.26
C ASP A 4 -12.29 -24.57 -14.34
N PHE A 5 -11.71 -23.50 -14.86
CA PHE A 5 -10.79 -22.61 -14.17
C PHE A 5 -11.50 -21.30 -13.79
N SER A 6 -12.60 -21.39 -13.07
CA SER A 6 -13.36 -20.25 -12.61
C SER A 6 -12.94 -19.83 -11.19
N GLU A 7 -13.27 -18.61 -10.80
CA GLU A 7 -13.17 -18.08 -9.45
C GLU A 7 -13.79 -19.04 -8.41
N LEU A 8 -14.96 -19.59 -8.75
CA LEU A 8 -15.69 -20.56 -7.93
C LEU A 8 -14.84 -21.80 -7.63
N THR A 9 -14.19 -22.35 -8.65
CA THR A 9 -13.49 -23.64 -8.53
C THR A 9 -12.08 -23.52 -7.98
N ARG A 10 -11.44 -22.37 -8.22
CA ARG A 10 -10.03 -22.14 -7.86
C ARG A 10 -9.86 -21.52 -6.48
N VAL A 11 -10.77 -20.65 -6.07
CA VAL A 11 -10.62 -19.86 -4.84
C VAL A 11 -11.80 -20.06 -3.89
N GLN A 12 -13.03 -19.90 -4.36
CA GLN A 12 -14.22 -19.86 -3.49
C GLN A 12 -14.46 -21.18 -2.75
N ILE A 13 -14.52 -22.30 -3.48
CA ILE A 13 -14.74 -23.64 -2.87
C ILE A 13 -13.56 -24.02 -1.97
N PRO A 14 -12.28 -23.91 -2.39
CA PRO A 14 -11.14 -24.17 -1.51
C PRO A 14 -11.17 -23.32 -0.24
N ALA A 15 -11.48 -22.03 -0.33
CA ALA A 15 -11.60 -21.12 0.81
C ALA A 15 -12.72 -21.54 1.78
N ALA A 16 -13.88 -21.96 1.24
CA ALA A 16 -14.97 -22.48 2.07
C ALA A 16 -14.57 -23.76 2.81
N LEU A 17 -13.93 -24.69 2.14
CA LEU A 17 -13.40 -25.90 2.77
C LEU A 17 -12.32 -25.60 3.83
N HIS A 18 -11.50 -24.59 3.58
CA HIS A 18 -10.52 -24.15 4.57
C HIS A 18 -11.18 -23.52 5.82
N LEU A 19 -12.24 -22.75 5.64
CA LEU A 19 -13.03 -22.22 6.77
C LEU A 19 -13.69 -23.37 7.58
N ILE A 20 -14.09 -24.47 6.94
CA ILE A 20 -14.57 -25.67 7.66
C ILE A 20 -13.44 -26.26 8.52
N ARG A 21 -12.20 -26.28 8.03
CA ARG A 21 -11.01 -26.68 8.84
C ARG A 21 -10.80 -25.76 10.04
N LEU A 22 -11.13 -24.47 9.93
CA LEU A 22 -11.08 -23.50 11.02
C LEU A 22 -12.26 -23.67 12.00
N GLY A 23 -13.14 -24.66 11.76
CA GLY A 23 -14.26 -25.01 12.63
C GLY A 23 -15.54 -24.23 12.36
N TYR A 24 -15.70 -23.65 11.18
CA TYR A 24 -16.97 -23.08 10.73
C TYR A 24 -17.89 -24.16 10.21
N THR A 25 -19.19 -24.04 10.47
CA THR A 25 -20.21 -24.94 9.95
C THR A 25 -20.72 -24.43 8.61
N TYR A 26 -20.61 -25.25 7.58
CA TYR A 26 -21.14 -24.91 6.25
C TYR A 26 -22.66 -25.03 6.22
N LEU A 27 -23.34 -24.01 5.71
CA LEU A 27 -24.76 -23.99 5.47
C LEU A 27 -25.03 -24.11 3.96
N PRO A 28 -25.72 -25.15 3.49
CA PRO A 28 -26.01 -25.31 2.07
C PRO A 28 -27.00 -24.26 1.59
N ARG A 29 -26.87 -23.83 0.33
CA ARG A 29 -27.69 -22.76 -0.28
C ARG A 29 -29.21 -22.98 -0.18
N ASN A 30 -29.64 -24.24 -0.23
CA ASN A 30 -31.02 -24.64 -0.07
C ASN A 30 -31.35 -25.14 1.36
N GLY A 31 -30.46 -24.91 2.33
CA GLY A 31 -30.66 -25.27 3.72
C GLY A 31 -31.77 -24.45 4.36
N LYS A 32 -32.37 -25.02 5.41
CA LYS A 32 -33.47 -24.36 6.13
C LYS A 32 -33.07 -22.98 6.66
N GLU A 33 -31.91 -22.87 7.26
CA GLU A 33 -31.39 -21.64 7.86
C GLU A 33 -31.23 -20.52 6.81
N ILE A 34 -30.76 -20.88 5.60
CA ILE A 34 -30.63 -19.93 4.49
C ILE A 34 -31.99 -19.56 3.90
N ALA A 35 -32.95 -20.52 3.81
CA ALA A 35 -34.27 -20.28 3.28
C ALA A 35 -35.12 -19.39 4.20
N GLU A 36 -34.93 -19.52 5.52
CA GLU A 36 -35.67 -18.76 6.54
C GLU A 36 -34.95 -17.45 6.97
N ARG A 37 -33.83 -17.09 6.32
CA ARG A 37 -33.11 -15.85 6.62
C ARG A 37 -33.92 -14.61 6.30
N ASP A 38 -33.63 -13.53 6.95
CA ASP A 38 -34.12 -12.22 6.56
C ASP A 38 -33.44 -11.75 5.25
N PRO A 39 -34.19 -11.49 4.17
CA PRO A 39 -33.65 -11.22 2.86
C PRO A 39 -32.89 -9.88 2.75
N ASP A 40 -33.23 -8.90 3.59
CA ASP A 40 -32.63 -7.56 3.54
C ASP A 40 -31.31 -7.46 4.33
N THR A 41 -31.20 -8.26 5.40
CA THR A 41 -30.06 -8.24 6.30
C THR A 41 -29.19 -9.48 6.19
N ASN A 42 -29.70 -10.55 5.60
CA ASN A 42 -29.15 -11.91 5.64
C ASN A 42 -28.99 -12.49 7.06
N ILE A 43 -29.66 -11.95 8.08
CA ILE A 43 -29.66 -12.55 9.42
C ILE A 43 -30.30 -13.94 9.34
N LEU A 44 -29.62 -14.95 9.87
CA LEU A 44 -30.17 -16.30 10.09
C LEU A 44 -31.07 -16.27 11.32
N VAL A 45 -32.34 -15.94 11.12
CA VAL A 45 -33.24 -15.58 12.22
C VAL A 45 -33.38 -16.69 13.24
N SER A 46 -33.53 -17.95 12.82
CA SER A 46 -33.60 -19.11 13.71
C SER A 46 -32.35 -19.31 14.55
N VAL A 47 -31.17 -19.22 13.94
CA VAL A 47 -29.88 -19.36 14.62
C VAL A 47 -29.65 -18.20 15.58
N PHE A 48 -29.94 -16.97 15.15
CA PHE A 48 -29.78 -15.80 16.01
C PHE A 48 -30.72 -15.84 17.21
N LYS A 49 -31.97 -16.24 17.02
CA LYS A 49 -32.96 -16.42 18.10
C LYS A 49 -32.49 -17.41 19.17
N GLU A 50 -32.00 -18.58 18.71
CA GLU A 50 -31.51 -19.62 19.63
C GLU A 50 -30.32 -19.11 20.46
N GLN A 51 -29.30 -18.51 19.84
CA GLN A 51 -28.13 -18.00 20.55
C GLN A 51 -28.44 -16.78 21.42
N PHE A 52 -29.31 -15.89 20.94
CA PHE A 52 -29.76 -14.72 21.71
C PHE A 52 -30.46 -15.14 23.01
N LEU A 53 -31.41 -16.05 22.96
CA LEU A 53 -32.12 -16.55 24.14
C LEU A 53 -31.21 -17.40 25.07
N LYS A 54 -30.21 -18.08 24.51
CA LYS A 54 -29.19 -18.80 25.29
C LYS A 54 -28.34 -17.84 26.12
N PHE A 55 -27.90 -16.72 25.56
CA PHE A 55 -27.08 -15.74 26.27
C PHE A 55 -27.90 -14.83 27.19
N ASN A 56 -29.19 -14.62 26.88
CA ASN A 56 -30.11 -13.74 27.60
C ASN A 56 -31.28 -14.57 28.15
N ASN A 57 -31.00 -15.50 29.02
CA ASN A 57 -31.98 -16.47 29.53
C ASN A 57 -33.15 -15.87 30.33
N TYR A 58 -33.09 -14.57 30.63
CA TYR A 58 -34.13 -13.78 31.28
C TYR A 58 -35.07 -13.11 30.25
N LEU A 59 -34.77 -13.15 28.95
CA LEU A 59 -35.59 -12.60 27.87
C LEU A 59 -36.49 -13.69 27.27
N THR A 60 -37.60 -13.24 26.67
CA THR A 60 -38.60 -14.09 26.01
C THR A 60 -38.48 -14.03 24.47
N GLU A 61 -39.26 -14.86 23.79
CA GLU A 61 -39.38 -14.79 22.33
C GLU A 61 -39.96 -13.46 21.84
N ASP A 62 -40.89 -12.87 22.58
CA ASP A 62 -41.44 -11.55 22.25
C ASP A 62 -40.38 -10.43 22.41
N ASP A 63 -39.47 -10.60 23.35
CA ASP A 63 -38.33 -9.69 23.53
C ASP A 63 -37.34 -9.81 22.35
N PHE A 64 -37.11 -11.02 21.85
CA PHE A 64 -36.29 -11.25 20.65
C PHE A 64 -36.91 -10.60 19.41
N GLU A 65 -38.24 -10.73 19.19
CA GLU A 65 -38.86 -10.11 18.03
C GLU A 65 -38.79 -8.57 18.07
N ARG A 66 -38.94 -7.98 19.27
CA ARG A 66 -38.71 -6.54 19.46
C ARG A 66 -37.29 -6.14 19.18
N GLU A 67 -36.33 -6.96 19.65
CA GLU A 67 -34.91 -6.70 19.45
C GLU A 67 -34.51 -6.81 17.99
N LEU A 68 -35.02 -7.79 17.26
CA LEU A 68 -34.80 -7.93 15.81
C LEU A 68 -35.39 -6.73 15.04
N ALA A 69 -36.55 -6.22 15.47
CA ALA A 69 -37.14 -5.02 14.87
C ALA A 69 -36.27 -3.78 15.15
N ASN A 70 -35.76 -3.61 16.35
CA ASN A 70 -34.83 -2.52 16.71
C ASN A 70 -33.53 -2.57 15.90
N ILE A 71 -32.93 -3.77 15.76
CA ILE A 71 -31.75 -3.97 14.92
C ILE A 71 -32.03 -3.49 13.50
N LYS A 72 -33.16 -3.88 12.89
CA LYS A 72 -33.49 -3.46 11.53
C LYS A 72 -33.66 -1.94 11.39
N LEU A 73 -34.21 -1.27 12.40
CA LEU A 73 -34.33 0.18 12.42
C LEU A 73 -32.95 0.88 12.51
N GLU A 74 -32.05 0.34 13.33
CA GLU A 74 -30.68 0.87 13.43
C GLU A 74 -29.87 0.65 12.16
N LEU A 75 -30.06 -0.49 11.51
CA LEU A 75 -29.41 -0.80 10.25
C LEU A 75 -29.87 0.08 9.07
N ASP A 76 -30.99 0.76 9.18
CA ASP A 76 -31.44 1.76 8.20
C ASP A 76 -30.75 3.13 8.36
N GLN A 77 -30.07 3.37 9.47
CA GLN A 77 -29.40 4.64 9.72
C GLN A 77 -28.23 4.86 8.77
N ASN A 78 -27.99 6.14 8.45
CA ASN A 78 -26.84 6.52 7.62
C ASN A 78 -25.60 6.79 8.49
N ASP A 79 -25.09 5.75 9.16
CA ASP A 79 -24.04 5.87 10.17
C ASP A 79 -22.95 4.78 10.05
N LEU A 80 -22.80 4.15 8.89
CA LEU A 80 -21.85 3.04 8.63
C LEU A 80 -22.06 1.82 9.56
N GLY A 81 -23.25 1.67 10.14
CA GLY A 81 -23.56 0.63 11.12
C GLY A 81 -23.04 0.93 12.53
N ARG A 82 -22.77 2.21 12.87
CA ARG A 82 -22.25 2.61 14.19
C ARG A 82 -23.24 2.27 15.31
N SER A 83 -24.53 2.49 15.09
CA SER A 83 -25.57 2.18 16.08
C SER A 83 -25.63 0.67 16.35
N PHE A 84 -25.67 -0.15 15.31
CA PHE A 84 -25.62 -1.60 15.44
C PHE A 84 -24.31 -2.07 16.09
N PHE A 85 -23.15 -1.47 15.73
CA PHE A 85 -21.86 -1.81 16.34
C PHE A 85 -21.84 -1.55 17.84
N LYS A 86 -22.44 -0.47 18.32
CA LYS A 86 -22.59 -0.19 19.76
C LYS A 86 -23.39 -1.27 20.47
N ARG A 87 -24.50 -1.68 19.86
CA ARG A 87 -25.34 -2.77 20.34
C ARG A 87 -24.56 -4.09 20.38
N LEU A 88 -23.84 -4.40 19.30
CA LEU A 88 -22.97 -5.58 19.23
C LEU A 88 -21.90 -5.63 20.33
N GLN A 89 -21.43 -4.46 20.78
CA GLN A 89 -20.45 -4.33 21.87
C GLN A 89 -21.07 -4.47 23.29
N GLY A 90 -22.39 -4.72 23.39
CA GLY A 90 -23.07 -4.85 24.68
C GLY A 90 -23.26 -3.52 25.42
N GLN A 91 -23.35 -2.40 24.69
CA GLN A 91 -23.69 -1.09 25.29
C GLN A 91 -25.19 -0.97 25.64
N GLU A 92 -25.98 -1.91 25.18
CA GLU A 92 -27.37 -2.14 25.54
C GLU A 92 -27.47 -3.46 26.29
N ASP A 93 -28.47 -3.68 27.11
CA ASP A 93 -28.52 -4.77 28.10
C ASP A 93 -28.52 -6.20 27.53
N ALA A 94 -28.59 -6.38 26.22
CA ALA A 94 -28.64 -7.68 25.55
C ALA A 94 -27.25 -8.13 25.01
N ILE A 95 -26.94 -9.40 25.20
CA ILE A 95 -25.70 -10.04 24.75
C ILE A 95 -25.95 -10.76 23.42
N TYR A 96 -25.20 -10.39 22.37
CA TYR A 96 -25.24 -11.03 21.04
C TYR A 96 -24.06 -11.96 20.80
N ILE A 97 -22.92 -11.67 21.42
CA ILE A 97 -21.67 -12.41 21.28
C ILE A 97 -21.04 -12.58 22.66
N ASP A 98 -20.67 -13.79 23.00
CA ASP A 98 -19.79 -14.03 24.12
C ASP A 98 -18.34 -13.76 23.70
N TRP A 99 -17.84 -12.59 24.08
CA TRP A 99 -16.49 -12.15 23.73
C TRP A 99 -15.39 -12.84 24.53
N GLU A 100 -15.74 -13.44 25.66
CA GLU A 100 -14.78 -14.04 26.58
C GLU A 100 -14.57 -15.53 26.29
N HIS A 101 -15.60 -16.20 25.78
CA HIS A 101 -15.61 -17.63 25.49
C HIS A 101 -15.96 -17.84 24.02
N PRO A 102 -14.98 -17.79 23.10
CA PRO A 102 -15.21 -17.95 21.67
C PRO A 102 -15.98 -19.21 21.29
N GLU A 103 -15.77 -20.29 22.04
CA GLU A 103 -16.42 -21.59 21.86
C GLU A 103 -17.91 -21.60 22.22
N ALA A 104 -18.37 -20.62 22.97
CA ALA A 104 -19.79 -20.48 23.31
C ALA A 104 -20.63 -19.98 22.13
N ASN A 105 -19.97 -19.35 21.15
CA ASN A 105 -20.60 -18.81 19.95
C ASN A 105 -20.69 -19.86 18.84
N THR A 106 -21.65 -19.66 17.93
CA THR A 106 -21.74 -20.45 16.70
C THR A 106 -21.13 -19.69 15.52
N PHE A 107 -20.37 -20.39 14.72
CA PHE A 107 -19.74 -19.83 13.54
C PHE A 107 -20.19 -20.61 12.31
N HIS A 108 -20.81 -19.91 11.34
CA HIS A 108 -21.27 -20.52 10.11
C HIS A 108 -20.69 -19.80 8.90
N LEU A 109 -20.63 -20.52 7.80
CA LEU A 109 -20.37 -19.95 6.50
C LEU A 109 -21.40 -20.42 5.49
N ALA A 110 -21.73 -19.58 4.52
CA ALA A 110 -22.53 -19.96 3.37
C ALA A 110 -22.01 -19.30 2.11
N LEU A 111 -22.18 -20.00 0.97
CA LEU A 111 -21.74 -19.49 -0.33
C LEU A 111 -22.89 -18.85 -1.07
N GLU A 112 -22.57 -17.74 -1.77
CA GLU A 112 -23.49 -17.09 -2.69
C GLU A 112 -24.86 -16.73 -2.06
N VAL A 113 -24.86 -16.23 -0.82
CA VAL A 113 -26.09 -15.82 -0.14
C VAL A 113 -26.55 -14.48 -0.70
N THR A 114 -27.64 -14.50 -1.44
CA THR A 114 -28.19 -13.29 -2.07
C THR A 114 -28.88 -12.40 -1.04
N CYS A 115 -28.48 -11.13 -0.99
CA CYS A 115 -29.22 -10.05 -0.36
C CYS A 115 -30.14 -9.41 -1.41
N GLN A 116 -31.43 -9.52 -1.22
CA GLN A 116 -32.44 -9.01 -2.16
C GLN A 116 -33.17 -7.81 -1.59
N ASN A 117 -33.25 -6.76 -2.40
CA ASN A 117 -34.11 -5.63 -2.10
C ASN A 117 -34.87 -5.18 -3.38
N GLY A 118 -36.03 -5.78 -3.61
CA GLY A 118 -36.81 -5.56 -4.80
C GLY A 118 -36.26 -6.28 -6.02
N GLN A 119 -35.85 -5.54 -7.05
CA GLN A 119 -35.26 -6.12 -8.28
C GLN A 119 -33.73 -6.15 -8.25
N ASP A 120 -33.09 -5.48 -7.28
CA ASP A 120 -31.66 -5.46 -7.14
C ASP A 120 -31.19 -6.62 -6.25
N GLU A 121 -30.09 -7.21 -6.62
CA GLU A 121 -29.46 -8.32 -5.90
C GLU A 121 -27.99 -7.99 -5.65
N PHE A 122 -27.53 -8.33 -4.44
CA PHE A 122 -26.12 -8.39 -4.11
C PHE A 122 -25.81 -9.78 -3.55
N ARG A 123 -24.85 -10.47 -4.12
CA ARG A 123 -24.52 -11.85 -3.77
C ARG A 123 -23.03 -11.96 -3.46
N PRO A 124 -22.63 -11.80 -2.17
CA PRO A 124 -21.26 -12.07 -1.75
C PRO A 124 -20.87 -13.52 -1.99
N ASP A 125 -19.58 -13.73 -2.33
CA ASP A 125 -19.07 -15.08 -2.61
C ASP A 125 -19.12 -15.99 -1.38
N ILE A 126 -18.68 -15.49 -0.22
CA ILE A 126 -18.70 -16.21 1.06
C ILE A 126 -19.21 -15.27 2.15
N VAL A 127 -20.25 -15.65 2.85
CA VAL A 127 -20.76 -14.90 4.03
C VAL A 127 -20.40 -15.65 5.30
N ILE A 128 -19.86 -14.92 6.27
CA ILE A 128 -19.46 -15.41 7.58
C ILE A 128 -20.47 -14.93 8.63
N PHE A 129 -21.04 -15.88 9.35
CA PHE A 129 -22.00 -15.61 10.41
C PHE A 129 -21.42 -15.95 11.79
N VAL A 130 -21.64 -15.06 12.73
CA VAL A 130 -21.42 -15.31 14.15
C VAL A 130 -22.77 -15.22 14.85
N ASN A 131 -23.20 -16.29 15.48
CA ASN A 131 -24.52 -16.40 16.15
C ASN A 131 -25.70 -16.03 15.21
N GLY A 132 -25.58 -16.37 13.93
CA GLY A 132 -26.58 -16.05 12.93
C GLY A 132 -26.53 -14.63 12.34
N LEU A 133 -25.65 -13.75 12.84
CA LEU A 133 -25.45 -12.41 12.32
C LEU A 133 -24.37 -12.42 11.22
N PRO A 134 -24.62 -11.87 10.02
CA PRO A 134 -23.66 -11.83 8.91
C PRO A 134 -22.62 -10.72 9.11
N LEU A 135 -21.66 -10.94 10.01
CA LEU A 135 -20.72 -9.92 10.43
C LEU A 135 -19.55 -9.71 9.48
N SER A 136 -19.30 -10.65 8.57
CA SER A 136 -18.26 -10.52 7.56
C SER A 136 -18.65 -11.19 6.26
N TYR A 137 -18.13 -10.70 5.14
CA TYR A 137 -18.14 -11.43 3.90
C TYR A 137 -16.78 -11.37 3.21
N ILE A 138 -16.53 -12.35 2.36
CA ILE A 138 -15.30 -12.49 1.60
C ILE A 138 -15.68 -12.53 0.13
N GLU A 139 -15.11 -11.62 -0.65
CA GLU A 139 -15.16 -11.63 -2.10
C GLU A 139 -13.85 -12.24 -2.61
N VAL A 140 -13.96 -13.22 -3.45
CA VAL A 140 -12.79 -13.84 -4.07
C VAL A 140 -12.73 -13.47 -5.53
N LYS A 141 -11.54 -13.49 -6.10
CA LYS A 141 -11.32 -13.21 -7.51
C LYS A 141 -10.44 -14.28 -8.11
N GLN A 142 -10.68 -14.51 -9.37
CA GLN A 142 -9.83 -15.39 -10.13
C GLN A 142 -8.40 -14.82 -10.10
N PRO A 143 -7.38 -15.65 -9.79
CA PRO A 143 -6.00 -15.21 -9.85
C PRO A 143 -5.68 -14.59 -11.21
N ASN A 144 -5.00 -13.43 -11.21
CA ASN A 144 -4.59 -12.68 -12.42
C ASN A 144 -5.71 -12.15 -13.34
N ALA A 145 -6.95 -12.09 -12.88
CA ALA A 145 -8.02 -11.45 -13.65
C ALA A 145 -7.70 -9.96 -13.86
N ILE A 146 -7.71 -9.49 -15.09
CA ILE A 146 -7.53 -8.09 -15.47
C ILE A 146 -8.76 -7.66 -16.26
N ARG A 147 -9.37 -6.52 -15.85
CA ARG A 147 -10.47 -5.86 -16.53
C ARG A 147 -10.24 -4.37 -16.57
N ASP A 148 -10.42 -3.73 -17.72
CA ASP A 148 -10.23 -2.28 -17.89
C ASP A 148 -8.88 -1.77 -17.35
N GLY A 149 -7.81 -2.54 -17.53
CA GLY A 149 -6.49 -2.24 -17.00
C GLY A 149 -6.37 -2.33 -15.47
N LYS A 150 -7.38 -2.90 -14.77
CA LYS A 150 -7.39 -3.13 -13.33
C LYS A 150 -7.39 -4.62 -13.01
N THR A 151 -6.69 -5.00 -11.94
CA THR A 151 -6.76 -6.37 -11.42
C THR A 151 -8.12 -6.66 -10.79
N GLY A 152 -8.45 -7.95 -10.61
CA GLY A 152 -9.68 -8.37 -9.92
C GLY A 152 -9.82 -7.73 -8.54
N ILE A 153 -8.72 -7.61 -7.76
CA ILE A 153 -8.71 -6.93 -6.46
C ILE A 153 -9.07 -5.45 -6.59
N GLN A 154 -8.44 -4.74 -7.53
CA GLN A 154 -8.72 -3.30 -7.74
C GLN A 154 -10.17 -3.06 -8.20
N SER A 155 -10.65 -3.91 -9.10
CA SER A 155 -12.04 -3.83 -9.59
C SER A 155 -13.04 -4.08 -8.46
N GLU A 156 -12.75 -5.03 -7.56
CA GLU A 156 -13.64 -5.33 -6.43
C GLU A 156 -13.62 -4.24 -5.36
N GLN A 157 -12.48 -3.61 -5.13
CA GLN A 157 -12.40 -2.42 -4.27
C GLN A 157 -13.30 -1.29 -4.77
N ASP A 158 -13.35 -1.07 -6.09
CA ASP A 158 -14.25 -0.07 -6.68
C ASP A 158 -15.72 -0.50 -6.54
N ARG A 159 -16.07 -1.78 -6.79
CA ARG A 159 -17.42 -2.32 -6.65
C ARG A 159 -17.96 -2.20 -5.21
N THR A 160 -17.11 -2.46 -4.21
CA THR A 160 -17.52 -2.31 -2.80
C THR A 160 -18.07 -0.92 -2.53
N ARG A 161 -17.50 0.12 -3.14
CA ARG A 161 -18.02 1.48 -3.06
C ARG A 161 -19.41 1.62 -3.65
N TYR A 162 -19.63 1.13 -4.88
CA TYR A 162 -20.95 1.21 -5.54
C TYR A 162 -22.01 0.43 -4.77
N ARG A 163 -21.68 -0.75 -4.24
CA ARG A 163 -22.59 -1.54 -3.40
C ARG A 163 -22.97 -0.78 -2.13
N PHE A 164 -22.02 -0.08 -1.52
CA PHE A 164 -22.28 0.72 -0.33
C PHE A 164 -23.12 1.96 -0.62
N GLU A 165 -22.92 2.63 -1.74
CA GLU A 165 -23.71 3.79 -2.18
C GLU A 165 -25.17 3.40 -2.49
N ASN A 166 -25.44 2.15 -2.84
CA ASN A 166 -26.80 1.67 -3.09
C ASN A 166 -27.59 1.51 -1.78
N ARG A 167 -28.51 2.43 -1.55
CA ARG A 167 -29.34 2.48 -0.33
C ARG A 167 -30.16 1.22 -0.09
N LYS A 168 -30.44 0.43 -1.14
CA LYS A 168 -31.22 -0.81 -1.04
C LYS A 168 -30.47 -1.88 -0.25
N PHE A 169 -29.14 -1.87 -0.24
CA PHE A 169 -28.31 -2.81 0.52
C PHE A 169 -27.85 -2.24 1.87
N ARG A 170 -28.38 -1.09 2.30
CA ARG A 170 -27.90 -0.40 3.51
C ARG A 170 -27.91 -1.29 4.74
N ARG A 171 -28.98 -2.03 4.98
CA ARG A 171 -29.10 -2.92 6.15
C ARG A 171 -27.99 -3.98 6.16
N PHE A 172 -27.80 -4.65 5.04
CA PHE A 172 -26.74 -5.65 4.91
C PHE A 172 -25.33 -5.02 5.01
N ASN A 173 -25.12 -3.86 4.40
CA ASN A 173 -23.85 -3.16 4.51
C ASN A 173 -23.56 -2.66 5.94
N ASN A 174 -24.58 -2.23 6.68
CA ASN A 174 -24.41 -1.74 8.05
C ASN A 174 -24.21 -2.87 9.07
N ILE A 175 -24.83 -4.04 8.87
CA ILE A 175 -24.61 -5.19 9.76
C ILE A 175 -23.23 -5.81 9.54
N THR A 176 -22.73 -5.79 8.32
CA THR A 176 -21.39 -6.29 7.98
C THR A 176 -20.32 -5.39 8.59
N GLN A 177 -19.50 -5.97 9.44
CA GLN A 177 -18.43 -5.24 10.15
C GLN A 177 -17.10 -5.32 9.44
N LEU A 178 -16.81 -6.44 8.77
CA LEU A 178 -15.54 -6.72 8.11
C LEU A 178 -15.77 -7.25 6.70
N ILE A 179 -14.98 -6.78 5.75
CA ILE A 179 -14.98 -7.21 4.35
C ILE A 179 -13.59 -7.73 4.02
N ALA A 180 -13.50 -8.88 3.40
CA ALA A 180 -12.25 -9.43 2.90
C ALA A 180 -12.29 -9.63 1.39
N LEU A 181 -11.13 -9.48 0.77
CA LEU A 181 -10.90 -9.68 -0.67
C LEU A 181 -9.71 -10.63 -0.84
N SER A 182 -9.77 -11.59 -1.75
CA SER A 182 -8.63 -12.44 -2.08
C SER A 182 -8.68 -12.92 -3.53
N ASP A 183 -7.53 -12.92 -4.20
CA ASP A 183 -7.33 -13.54 -5.51
C ASP A 183 -6.42 -14.79 -5.44
N ASN A 184 -6.15 -15.27 -4.24
CA ASN A 184 -5.28 -16.41 -3.98
C ASN A 184 -3.86 -16.27 -4.53
N LEU A 185 -3.37 -15.03 -4.65
CA LEU A 185 -1.99 -14.73 -5.04
C LEU A 185 -1.21 -14.17 -3.85
N PRO A 186 0.12 -14.33 -3.84
CA PRO A 186 0.95 -13.66 -2.86
C PRO A 186 0.91 -12.14 -3.04
N TYR A 187 1.21 -11.39 -2.00
CA TYR A 187 1.36 -9.93 -2.10
C TYR A 187 2.52 -9.57 -3.04
N ILE A 188 2.36 -8.50 -3.83
CA ILE A 188 3.48 -7.95 -4.59
C ILE A 188 4.29 -7.05 -3.68
N SER A 189 5.56 -7.41 -3.48
CA SER A 189 6.50 -6.60 -2.71
C SER A 189 6.84 -5.30 -3.43
N GLY A 190 7.07 -4.26 -2.65
CA GLY A 190 7.76 -3.05 -3.11
C GLY A 190 6.98 -2.06 -3.96
N GLN A 191 5.73 -2.30 -4.35
CA GLN A 191 4.99 -1.39 -5.22
C GLN A 191 3.98 -0.49 -4.48
N GLY A 192 3.68 -0.74 -3.21
CA GLY A 192 2.68 0.02 -2.44
C GLY A 192 1.26 0.01 -3.03
N GLN A 193 1.04 -0.67 -4.15
CA GLN A 193 -0.25 -0.79 -4.83
C GLN A 193 -0.89 -2.13 -4.53
N GLN A 194 -2.16 -2.10 -4.14
CA GLN A 194 -2.94 -3.30 -3.85
C GLN A 194 -3.46 -3.92 -5.17
N LYS A 195 -2.59 -4.59 -5.91
CA LYS A 195 -2.91 -5.19 -7.20
C LYS A 195 -3.36 -6.64 -7.07
N GLN A 196 -2.72 -7.42 -6.20
CA GLN A 196 -3.02 -8.82 -5.93
C GLN A 196 -2.74 -9.14 -4.46
N GLY A 197 -3.26 -10.26 -3.97
CA GLY A 197 -3.12 -10.71 -2.59
C GLY A 197 -4.44 -10.74 -1.85
N SER A 198 -4.39 -10.81 -0.53
CA SER A 198 -5.56 -10.86 0.34
C SER A 198 -5.64 -9.62 1.21
N TYR A 199 -6.78 -8.98 1.22
CA TYR A 199 -6.98 -7.70 1.89
C TYR A 199 -8.25 -7.72 2.72
N TYR A 200 -8.32 -6.87 3.74
CA TYR A 200 -9.51 -6.68 4.56
C TYR A 200 -9.76 -5.19 4.81
N GLY A 201 -11.00 -4.88 5.05
CA GLY A 201 -11.46 -3.52 5.30
C GLY A 201 -12.86 -3.47 5.87
N SER A 202 -13.47 -2.32 5.81
CA SER A 202 -14.86 -2.10 6.21
C SER A 202 -15.49 -1.03 5.34
N ASN A 203 -16.81 -0.95 5.30
CA ASN A 203 -17.55 0.03 4.53
C ASN A 203 -17.15 1.48 4.84
N ALA A 204 -17.18 2.35 3.83
CA ALA A 204 -16.85 3.77 3.95
C ALA A 204 -17.70 4.62 3.00
N TYR A 205 -17.96 5.89 3.34
CA TYR A 205 -18.64 6.85 2.44
C TYR A 205 -17.77 7.31 1.27
N SER A 206 -16.45 7.24 1.46
CA SER A 206 -15.47 7.48 0.41
C SER A 206 -14.89 6.16 -0.08
N LYS A 207 -13.75 6.19 -0.75
CA LYS A 207 -13.03 4.98 -1.15
C LYS A 207 -12.70 4.14 0.10
N THR A 208 -13.19 2.91 0.14
CA THR A 208 -12.86 1.94 1.19
C THR A 208 -11.36 1.70 1.23
N LYS A 209 -10.78 1.79 2.42
CA LYS A 209 -9.36 1.49 2.64
C LYS A 209 -9.23 0.02 3.02
N PHE A 210 -8.63 -0.75 2.14
CA PHE A 210 -8.28 -2.13 2.39
C PHE A 210 -6.84 -2.23 2.88
N ASN A 211 -6.58 -3.15 3.81
CA ASN A 211 -5.28 -3.42 4.39
C ASN A 211 -4.89 -4.88 4.14
N ALA A 212 -3.62 -5.15 3.89
CA ALA A 212 -3.11 -6.51 3.94
C ALA A 212 -3.17 -7.04 5.37
N PHE A 213 -3.39 -8.35 5.54
CA PHE A 213 -3.18 -9.03 6.82
C PHE A 213 -2.08 -10.07 6.63
N LYS A 214 -0.87 -9.70 6.98
CA LYS A 214 0.30 -10.56 6.91
C LYS A 214 0.54 -11.18 8.29
N GLU A 215 0.81 -12.48 8.34
CA GLU A 215 1.16 -13.15 9.58
C GLU A 215 2.59 -12.76 9.97
N GLU A 216 2.78 -12.36 11.23
CA GLU A 216 4.09 -12.01 11.79
C GLU A 216 4.66 -13.09 12.71
N ARG A 217 3.86 -14.10 13.06
CA ARG A 217 4.29 -15.21 13.89
C ARG A 217 4.58 -16.41 13.01
N GLU A 218 5.65 -17.10 13.30
CA GLU A 218 5.92 -18.45 12.74
C GLU A 218 5.00 -19.47 13.43
N GLU A 219 3.69 -19.33 13.29
CA GLU A 219 2.73 -20.30 13.79
C GLU A 219 2.47 -21.36 12.71
N ASP A 220 2.78 -22.60 13.02
CA ASP A 220 2.33 -23.74 12.21
C ASP A 220 0.83 -23.96 12.43
N PHE A 221 0.01 -23.31 11.61
CA PHE A 221 -1.45 -23.47 11.66
C PHE A 221 -1.91 -24.90 11.34
N SER A 222 -1.06 -25.77 10.79
CA SER A 222 -1.44 -27.13 10.41
C SER A 222 -1.97 -27.92 11.59
N HIS A 223 -1.44 -27.68 12.79
CA HIS A 223 -1.86 -28.35 14.02
C HIS A 223 -3.21 -27.88 14.57
N SER A 224 -3.63 -26.67 14.24
CA SER A 224 -4.91 -26.10 14.67
C SER A 224 -6.07 -26.37 13.70
N LEU A 225 -5.77 -26.87 12.50
CA LEU A 225 -6.76 -27.14 11.48
C LEU A 225 -7.37 -28.54 11.65
N ALA A 226 -8.69 -28.62 11.65
CA ALA A 226 -9.39 -29.90 11.60
C ALA A 226 -9.16 -30.61 10.26
N THR A 227 -9.08 -31.94 10.30
CA THR A 227 -9.02 -32.73 9.07
C THR A 227 -10.38 -32.71 8.37
N LEU A 228 -10.40 -32.33 7.07
CA LEU A 228 -11.61 -32.43 6.26
C LEU A 228 -11.99 -33.89 6.06
N THR A 229 -13.25 -34.18 6.29
CA THR A 229 -13.79 -35.50 5.92
C THR A 229 -14.24 -35.50 4.45
N GLU A 230 -14.21 -36.67 3.83
CA GLU A 230 -14.72 -36.85 2.46
C GLU A 230 -16.18 -36.38 2.34
N GLU A 231 -17.00 -36.65 3.35
CA GLU A 231 -18.40 -36.21 3.42
C GLU A 231 -18.55 -34.70 3.40
N GLN A 232 -17.70 -33.97 4.10
CA GLN A 232 -17.70 -32.49 4.11
C GLN A 232 -17.34 -31.95 2.72
N ILE A 233 -16.32 -32.53 2.07
CA ILE A 233 -15.90 -32.12 0.73
C ILE A 233 -17.05 -32.39 -0.26
N GLU A 234 -17.58 -33.61 -0.26
CA GLU A 234 -18.67 -33.99 -1.15
C GLU A 234 -19.92 -33.13 -0.93
N PHE A 235 -20.28 -32.84 0.30
CA PHE A 235 -21.41 -32.00 0.63
C PHE A 235 -21.33 -30.60 0.02
N VAL A 236 -20.16 -29.95 0.13
CA VAL A 236 -19.94 -28.62 -0.48
C VAL A 236 -19.94 -28.72 -2.01
N LEU A 237 -19.29 -29.74 -2.59
CA LEU A 237 -19.24 -29.94 -4.04
C LEU A 237 -20.61 -30.27 -4.66
N GLU A 238 -21.45 -31.02 -3.95
CA GLU A 238 -22.84 -31.32 -4.35
C GLU A 238 -23.70 -30.05 -4.34
N ASP A 239 -23.64 -29.27 -3.24
CA ASP A 239 -24.40 -28.01 -3.13
C ASP A 239 -24.02 -27.01 -4.23
N MET A 240 -22.74 -26.92 -4.56
CA MET A 240 -22.24 -26.05 -5.63
C MET A 240 -22.34 -26.68 -7.03
N LYS A 241 -22.84 -27.92 -7.16
CA LYS A 241 -22.94 -28.70 -8.43
C LYS A 241 -21.59 -28.80 -9.15
N ARG A 242 -20.52 -29.02 -8.41
CA ARG A 242 -19.11 -29.08 -8.91
C ARG A 242 -18.41 -30.40 -8.54
N PHE A 243 -19.12 -31.49 -8.44
CA PHE A 243 -18.61 -32.79 -8.00
C PHE A 243 -17.37 -33.26 -8.81
N ALA A 244 -17.33 -32.92 -10.10
CA ALA A 244 -16.23 -33.28 -10.99
C ALA A 244 -14.88 -32.62 -10.58
N LEU A 245 -14.88 -31.59 -9.75
CA LEU A 245 -13.64 -30.97 -9.23
C LEU A 245 -12.80 -31.93 -8.42
N LYS A 246 -13.43 -32.86 -7.69
CA LYS A 246 -12.74 -33.80 -6.81
C LYS A 246 -11.64 -34.62 -7.54
N SER A 247 -11.83 -34.88 -8.84
CA SER A 247 -10.89 -35.61 -9.66
C SER A 247 -9.78 -34.74 -10.30
N GLN A 248 -9.79 -33.45 -10.09
CA GLN A 248 -8.81 -32.55 -10.69
C GLN A 248 -7.59 -32.40 -9.76
N PRO A 249 -6.35 -32.54 -10.26
CA PRO A 249 -5.13 -32.39 -9.45
C PRO A 249 -5.04 -31.01 -8.77
N GLU A 250 -5.49 -29.96 -9.46
CA GLU A 250 -5.47 -28.58 -8.98
C GLU A 250 -6.37 -28.39 -7.76
N PHE A 251 -7.46 -29.13 -7.65
CA PHE A 251 -8.33 -29.08 -6.49
C PHE A 251 -7.58 -29.46 -5.21
N THR A 252 -6.83 -30.57 -5.24
CA THR A 252 -6.02 -30.99 -4.11
C THR A 252 -4.95 -29.96 -3.75
N THR A 253 -4.30 -29.36 -4.75
CA THR A 253 -3.29 -28.31 -4.55
C THR A 253 -3.90 -27.05 -3.91
N ASN A 254 -5.09 -26.64 -4.36
CA ASN A 254 -5.76 -25.45 -3.82
C ASN A 254 -6.34 -25.66 -2.41
N LEU A 255 -6.46 -26.90 -1.95
CA LEU A 255 -6.82 -27.21 -0.56
C LEU A 255 -5.63 -27.12 0.40
N ASN A 256 -4.43 -26.88 -0.09
CA ASN A 256 -3.26 -26.72 0.78
C ASN A 256 -3.45 -25.51 1.71
N TYR A 257 -3.06 -25.65 2.98
CA TYR A 257 -3.28 -24.60 3.99
C TYR A 257 -2.40 -23.38 3.80
N ASP A 258 -1.29 -23.52 3.09
CA ASP A 258 -0.30 -22.48 2.82
C ASP A 258 -0.57 -21.70 1.51
N THR A 259 -1.66 -22.02 0.77
CA THR A 259 -2.04 -21.14 -0.34
C THR A 259 -2.35 -19.73 0.16
N PRO A 260 -2.07 -18.68 -0.61
CA PRO A 260 -2.20 -17.30 -0.12
C PRO A 260 -3.56 -16.97 0.49
N CYS A 261 -4.65 -17.44 -0.12
CA CYS A 261 -5.99 -17.24 0.44
C CYS A 261 -6.18 -18.02 1.74
N ASN A 262 -5.80 -19.30 1.79
CA ASN A 262 -5.97 -20.13 2.97
C ASN A 262 -5.10 -19.64 4.14
N ALA A 263 -3.86 -19.24 3.87
CA ALA A 263 -2.98 -18.63 4.88
C ALA A 263 -3.58 -17.34 5.45
N PHE A 264 -4.14 -16.48 4.59
CA PHE A 264 -4.86 -15.29 5.03
C PHE A 264 -6.07 -15.64 5.90
N LEU A 265 -6.87 -16.63 5.51
CA LEU A 265 -8.02 -17.08 6.29
C LEU A 265 -7.58 -17.67 7.64
N SER A 266 -6.53 -18.47 7.69
CA SER A 266 -5.94 -18.96 8.93
C SER A 266 -5.49 -17.83 9.83
N SER A 267 -4.91 -16.78 9.25
CA SER A 267 -4.39 -15.64 10.01
C SER A 267 -5.51 -14.75 10.56
N LEU A 268 -6.51 -14.38 9.75
CA LEU A 268 -7.53 -13.39 10.16
C LEU A 268 -8.81 -14.04 10.70
N TYR A 269 -9.24 -15.20 10.14
CA TYR A 269 -10.54 -15.81 10.44
C TYR A 269 -10.49 -16.93 11.48
N GLN A 270 -9.37 -17.13 12.17
CA GLN A 270 -9.41 -17.87 13.43
C GLN A 270 -10.45 -17.23 14.35
N LYS A 271 -11.30 -18.04 15.00
CA LYS A 271 -12.46 -17.57 15.77
C LYS A 271 -12.09 -16.49 16.78
N GLU A 272 -11.03 -16.71 17.53
CA GLU A 272 -10.55 -15.75 18.53
C GLU A 272 -10.07 -14.44 17.90
N ARG A 273 -9.32 -14.51 16.79
CA ARG A 273 -8.83 -13.32 16.10
C ARG A 273 -9.96 -12.55 15.43
N LEU A 274 -10.91 -13.24 14.79
CA LEU A 274 -12.10 -12.61 14.23
C LEU A 274 -12.87 -11.86 15.32
N LEU A 275 -13.14 -12.50 16.46
CA LEU A 275 -13.81 -11.84 17.58
C LEU A 275 -13.01 -10.67 18.13
N PHE A 276 -11.67 -10.81 18.25
CA PHE A 276 -10.81 -9.70 18.66
C PHE A 276 -10.94 -8.51 17.69
N MET A 277 -10.87 -8.76 16.39
CA MET A 277 -11.00 -7.70 15.37
C MET A 277 -12.38 -7.05 15.38
N LEU A 278 -13.44 -7.83 15.56
CA LEU A 278 -14.81 -7.32 15.69
C LEU A 278 -15.02 -6.50 16.98
N ARG A 279 -14.38 -6.88 18.09
CA ARG A 279 -14.52 -6.19 19.38
C ARG A 279 -13.64 -4.94 19.48
N PHE A 280 -12.35 -5.07 19.18
CA PHE A 280 -11.34 -4.05 19.45
C PHE A 280 -10.77 -3.41 18.17
N GLY A 281 -10.79 -4.14 17.07
CA GLY A 281 -10.15 -3.72 15.81
C GLY A 281 -10.92 -2.70 14.99
N LEU A 282 -12.13 -2.32 15.38
CA LEU A 282 -12.98 -1.38 14.66
C LEU A 282 -13.18 -0.09 15.46
N VAL A 283 -13.15 1.05 14.78
CA VAL A 283 -13.41 2.36 15.36
C VAL A 283 -14.10 3.29 14.39
N TYR A 284 -15.05 4.06 14.89
CA TYR A 284 -15.75 5.12 14.15
C TYR A 284 -15.08 6.45 14.47
N VAL A 285 -14.70 7.19 13.43
CA VAL A 285 -13.94 8.44 13.53
C VAL A 285 -14.69 9.53 12.77
N GLU A 286 -14.86 10.69 13.38
CA GLU A 286 -15.39 11.88 12.70
C GLU A 286 -14.22 12.66 12.08
N GLU A 287 -14.16 12.67 10.75
CA GLU A 287 -13.12 13.36 9.97
C GLU A 287 -13.74 14.50 9.17
N GLU A 288 -13.03 15.58 9.04
CA GLU A 288 -13.42 16.70 8.19
C GLU A 288 -13.18 16.34 6.72
N SER A 289 -14.23 16.40 5.91
CA SER A 289 -14.15 16.18 4.47
C SER A 289 -13.49 17.35 3.78
N LYS A 290 -13.12 17.20 2.50
CA LYS A 290 -12.54 18.29 1.69
C LYS A 290 -13.42 19.54 1.61
N ASP A 291 -14.71 19.37 1.83
CA ASP A 291 -15.73 20.46 1.78
C ASP A 291 -15.99 21.07 3.16
N GLY A 292 -15.16 20.76 4.17
CA GLY A 292 -15.27 21.28 5.54
C GLY A 292 -16.41 20.66 6.36
N GLN A 293 -17.09 19.62 5.86
CA GLN A 293 -18.14 18.94 6.60
C GLN A 293 -17.58 17.76 7.39
N MET A 294 -18.05 17.61 8.62
CA MET A 294 -17.71 16.42 9.43
C MET A 294 -18.38 15.18 8.85
N GLN A 295 -17.60 14.20 8.49
CA GLN A 295 -18.05 12.93 7.94
C GLN A 295 -17.59 11.78 8.81
N LEU A 296 -18.50 10.86 9.13
CA LEU A 296 -18.17 9.64 9.84
C LEU A 296 -17.38 8.70 8.94
N GLN A 297 -16.29 8.14 9.47
CA GLN A 297 -15.49 7.11 8.84
C GLN A 297 -15.40 5.90 9.77
N LYS A 298 -15.27 4.73 9.18
CA LYS A 298 -15.04 3.48 9.92
C LYS A 298 -13.64 2.97 9.61
N HIS A 299 -12.78 2.91 10.62
CA HIS A 299 -11.40 2.47 10.50
C HIS A 299 -11.23 1.06 11.07
N VAL A 300 -10.36 0.29 10.45
CA VAL A 300 -10.01 -1.07 10.88
C VAL A 300 -8.56 -1.09 11.34
N MET A 301 -8.29 -1.77 12.44
CA MET A 301 -6.96 -2.03 12.97
C MET A 301 -6.10 -2.73 11.91
N ARG A 302 -4.86 -2.27 11.71
CA ARG A 302 -3.90 -2.89 10.81
C ARG A 302 -3.20 -4.07 11.47
N TYR A 303 -2.72 -5.04 10.69
CA TYR A 303 -2.05 -6.22 11.25
C TYR A 303 -0.85 -5.88 12.16
N PRO A 304 0.03 -4.88 11.87
CA PRO A 304 1.12 -4.55 12.78
C PRO A 304 0.62 -3.98 14.11
N GLN A 305 -0.56 -3.33 14.09
CA GLN A 305 -1.19 -2.84 15.33
C GLN A 305 -1.79 -4.01 16.14
N TYR A 306 -2.34 -5.00 15.46
CA TYR A 306 -2.83 -6.23 16.09
C TYR A 306 -1.68 -6.98 16.78
N PHE A 307 -0.61 -7.30 16.06
CA PHE A 307 0.53 -8.02 16.62
C PHE A 307 1.26 -7.23 17.70
N ALA A 308 1.42 -5.92 17.55
CA ALA A 308 1.96 -5.06 18.58
C ALA A 308 1.08 -5.06 19.85
N THR A 309 -0.25 -5.06 19.71
CA THR A 309 -1.17 -5.15 20.86
C THR A 309 -1.03 -6.48 21.58
N ARG A 310 -0.94 -7.59 20.84
CA ARG A 310 -0.72 -8.93 21.44
C ARG A 310 0.66 -9.03 22.10
N ALA A 311 1.71 -8.48 21.48
CA ALA A 311 3.05 -8.47 22.07
C ALA A 311 3.13 -7.60 23.34
N ILE A 312 2.39 -6.48 23.41
CA ILE A 312 2.26 -5.67 24.64
C ILE A 312 1.59 -6.49 25.74
N GLU A 313 0.49 -7.18 25.45
CA GLU A 313 -0.19 -8.05 26.40
C GLU A 313 0.74 -9.13 26.94
N GLU A 314 1.44 -9.85 26.09
CA GLU A 314 2.39 -10.89 26.47
C GLU A 314 3.53 -10.35 27.35
N THR A 315 4.01 -9.15 27.01
CA THR A 315 5.05 -8.46 27.79
C THR A 315 4.54 -8.14 29.21
N ILE A 316 3.31 -7.62 29.30
CA ILE A 316 2.66 -7.34 30.60
C ILE A 316 2.40 -8.62 31.39
N ALA A 317 1.91 -9.67 30.73
CA ALA A 317 1.66 -10.97 31.35
C ALA A 317 2.93 -11.62 31.96
N LYS A 318 4.11 -11.38 31.34
CA LYS A 318 5.42 -11.76 31.84
C LYS A 318 5.91 -10.90 33.04
N GLY A 319 5.12 -9.91 33.45
CA GLY A 319 5.49 -8.97 34.54
C GLY A 319 6.47 -7.89 34.13
N VAL A 320 6.79 -7.76 32.83
CA VAL A 320 7.68 -6.73 32.30
C VAL A 320 6.91 -5.41 32.18
N LYS A 321 7.46 -4.33 32.75
CA LYS A 321 6.76 -3.04 32.87
C LYS A 321 7.28 -1.96 31.94
N LYS A 322 8.23 -2.25 31.08
CA LYS A 322 8.76 -1.30 30.14
C LYS A 322 9.19 -1.99 28.84
N GLY A 323 9.05 -1.28 27.73
CA GLY A 323 9.51 -1.74 26.44
C GLY A 323 9.24 -0.75 25.31
N VAL A 324 9.74 -1.08 24.14
CA VAL A 324 9.75 -0.19 22.96
C VAL A 324 8.93 -0.79 21.84
N ILE A 325 8.02 -0.02 21.28
CA ILE A 325 7.39 -0.27 19.99
C ILE A 325 8.15 0.54 18.94
N TRP A 326 8.89 -0.16 18.11
CA TRP A 326 9.61 0.45 17.01
C TRP A 326 8.79 0.34 15.73
N HIS A 327 7.94 1.32 15.51
CA HIS A 327 7.11 1.42 14.31
C HIS A 327 7.50 2.63 13.48
N THR A 328 7.68 2.45 12.19
CA THR A 328 8.03 3.53 11.26
C THR A 328 7.03 4.69 11.34
N GLN A 329 7.45 5.84 10.88
CA GLN A 329 6.59 7.01 10.81
C GLN A 329 5.45 6.76 9.80
N GLY A 330 4.20 7.10 10.17
CA GLY A 330 3.02 6.82 9.34
C GLY A 330 2.35 5.47 9.58
N SER A 331 2.96 4.58 10.35
CA SER A 331 2.37 3.29 10.73
C SER A 331 1.10 3.39 11.59
N GLY A 332 0.80 4.58 12.14
CA GLY A 332 -0.37 4.80 13.00
C GLY A 332 -0.11 4.53 14.49
N LYS A 333 1.03 4.95 15.03
CA LYS A 333 1.39 4.81 16.46
C LYS A 333 0.32 5.36 17.42
N THR A 334 -0.26 6.53 17.11
CA THR A 334 -1.36 7.11 17.93
C THR A 334 -2.62 6.24 17.89
N ALA A 335 -2.95 5.65 16.74
CA ALA A 335 -4.05 4.70 16.62
C ALA A 335 -3.75 3.39 17.37
N LEU A 336 -2.49 2.92 17.37
CA LEU A 336 -2.06 1.79 18.17
C LEU A 336 -2.30 2.05 19.67
N ALA A 337 -1.92 3.23 20.17
CA ALA A 337 -2.20 3.61 21.56
C ALA A 337 -3.71 3.60 21.86
N PHE A 338 -4.54 4.12 20.95
CA PHE A 338 -6.00 4.07 21.08
C PHE A 338 -6.53 2.64 21.20
N PHE A 339 -6.12 1.74 20.33
CA PHE A 339 -6.56 0.34 20.38
C PHE A 339 -6.10 -0.35 21.66
N ASN A 340 -4.88 -0.05 22.10
CA ASN A 340 -4.37 -0.58 23.37
C ASN A 340 -5.11 -0.02 24.58
N ILE A 341 -5.50 1.24 24.61
CA ILE A 341 -6.35 1.80 25.69
C ILE A 341 -7.64 0.98 25.81
N ARG A 342 -8.34 0.72 24.69
CA ARG A 342 -9.55 -0.10 24.71
C ARG A 342 -9.29 -1.54 25.12
N TYR A 343 -8.28 -2.17 24.56
CA TYR A 343 -7.97 -3.57 24.83
C TYR A 343 -7.50 -3.78 26.27
N LEU A 344 -6.53 -2.99 26.74
CA LEU A 344 -5.97 -3.11 28.08
C LEU A 344 -6.99 -2.71 29.16
N THR A 345 -7.96 -1.86 28.87
CA THR A 345 -9.10 -1.64 29.76
C THR A 345 -9.85 -2.93 30.03
N SER A 346 -10.18 -3.68 28.96
CA SER A 346 -10.83 -4.99 29.10
C SER A 346 -9.91 -6.01 29.79
N TYR A 347 -8.62 -6.04 29.44
CA TYR A 347 -7.64 -6.95 30.03
C TYR A 347 -7.53 -6.78 31.54
N PHE A 348 -7.29 -5.56 32.02
CA PHE A 348 -7.15 -5.30 33.48
C PHE A 348 -8.48 -5.42 34.25
N SER A 349 -9.60 -5.14 33.58
CA SER A 349 -10.91 -5.30 34.20
C SER A 349 -11.21 -6.75 34.63
N LYS A 350 -10.68 -7.73 33.87
CA LYS A 350 -10.79 -9.16 34.22
C LYS A 350 -10.05 -9.50 35.52
N GLU A 351 -9.00 -8.77 35.82
CA GLU A 351 -8.20 -8.93 37.06
C GLU A 351 -8.71 -8.04 38.22
N GLY A 352 -9.81 -7.30 38.01
CA GLY A 352 -10.34 -6.36 38.99
C GLY A 352 -9.47 -5.11 39.17
N ILE A 353 -8.60 -4.81 38.18
CA ILE A 353 -7.71 -3.67 38.20
C ILE A 353 -8.28 -2.55 37.31
N VAL A 354 -8.26 -1.32 37.78
CA VAL A 354 -8.67 -0.14 37.03
C VAL A 354 -7.42 0.49 36.34
N PRO A 355 -7.26 0.39 35.01
CA PRO A 355 -6.14 1.01 34.35
C PRO A 355 -6.35 2.52 34.20
N GLN A 356 -5.25 3.27 34.21
CA GLN A 356 -5.23 4.67 33.93
C GLN A 356 -4.18 4.98 32.87
N PHE A 357 -4.61 5.55 31.75
CA PHE A 357 -3.74 5.75 30.59
C PHE A 357 -3.26 7.18 30.48
N TYR A 358 -1.97 7.31 30.13
CA TYR A 358 -1.30 8.56 29.86
C TYR A 358 -0.62 8.51 28.51
N PHE A 359 -0.83 9.51 27.68
CA PHE A 359 -0.14 9.67 26.40
C PHE A 359 0.82 10.86 26.51
N VAL A 360 2.11 10.57 26.56
CA VAL A 360 3.17 11.54 26.83
C VAL A 360 3.80 11.97 25.52
N VAL A 361 3.88 13.28 25.29
CA VAL A 361 4.51 13.89 24.11
C VAL A 361 5.49 14.98 24.51
N ASP A 362 6.46 15.27 23.64
CA ASP A 362 7.50 16.26 23.92
C ASP A 362 7.13 17.69 23.48
N ARG A 363 6.09 17.87 22.65
CA ARG A 363 5.73 19.16 22.05
C ARG A 363 4.24 19.46 22.22
N LEU A 364 3.92 20.75 22.30
CA LEU A 364 2.54 21.21 22.47
C LEU A 364 1.65 20.91 21.24
N ASP A 365 2.21 21.05 20.04
CA ASP A 365 1.51 20.72 18.81
C ASP A 365 1.16 19.25 18.72
N LEU A 366 2.04 18.35 19.16
CA LEU A 366 1.75 16.92 19.25
C LEU A 366 0.71 16.61 20.33
N ALA A 367 0.71 17.35 21.45
CA ALA A 367 -0.34 17.21 22.45
C ALA A 367 -1.71 17.61 21.91
N ASP A 368 -1.79 18.69 21.15
CA ASP A 368 -3.02 19.15 20.50
C ASP A 368 -3.51 18.14 19.45
N GLN A 369 -2.58 17.57 18.68
CA GLN A 369 -2.88 16.52 17.71
C GLN A 369 -3.40 15.25 18.40
N ALA A 370 -2.70 14.75 19.40
CA ALA A 370 -3.09 13.55 20.14
C ALA A 370 -4.46 13.73 20.81
N PHE A 371 -4.69 14.90 21.44
CA PHE A 371 -5.98 15.22 22.03
C PHE A 371 -7.12 15.13 20.99
N LYS A 372 -6.95 15.76 19.83
CA LYS A 372 -7.93 15.73 18.75
C LYS A 372 -8.15 14.31 18.24
N GLU A 373 -7.08 13.55 18.02
CA GLU A 373 -7.13 12.20 17.48
C GLU A 373 -7.86 11.21 18.40
N PHE A 374 -7.62 11.28 19.71
CA PHE A 374 -8.34 10.43 20.68
C PHE A 374 -9.80 10.86 20.85
N THR A 375 -10.08 12.17 20.87
CA THR A 375 -11.45 12.69 20.95
C THR A 375 -12.28 12.30 19.73
N LYS A 376 -11.73 12.43 18.53
CA LYS A 376 -12.40 12.00 17.28
C LYS A 376 -12.74 10.52 17.27
N ARG A 377 -11.98 9.68 17.98
CA ARG A 377 -12.22 8.25 18.15
C ARG A 377 -13.16 7.92 19.30
N GLY A 378 -13.73 8.94 19.96
CA GLY A 378 -14.74 8.79 21.00
C GLY A 378 -14.21 8.56 22.41
N LEU A 379 -12.90 8.74 22.67
CA LEU A 379 -12.36 8.70 24.03
C LEU A 379 -12.63 10.02 24.77
N LYS A 380 -12.86 9.92 26.07
CA LYS A 380 -12.87 11.06 26.99
C LYS A 380 -11.43 11.41 27.36
N VAL A 381 -10.96 12.53 26.82
CA VAL A 381 -9.56 12.94 26.92
C VAL A 381 -9.39 14.10 27.88
N LYS A 382 -8.42 14.04 28.78
CA LYS A 382 -7.98 15.14 29.63
C LYS A 382 -6.62 15.65 29.19
N ARG A 383 -6.42 16.98 29.23
CA ARG A 383 -5.08 17.58 29.09
C ARG A 383 -4.51 17.82 30.48
N ILE A 384 -3.27 17.42 30.66
CA ILE A 384 -2.50 17.70 31.88
C ILE A 384 -1.53 18.83 31.56
N ASN A 385 -1.69 19.94 32.29
CA ASN A 385 -0.95 21.17 32.03
C ASN A 385 0.13 21.48 33.06
N ASN A 386 0.12 20.80 34.20
CA ASN A 386 1.09 20.99 35.28
C ASN A 386 1.29 19.69 36.08
N PRO A 387 2.39 19.58 36.87
CA PRO A 387 2.68 18.39 37.69
C PRO A 387 1.61 18.06 38.74
N GLN A 388 0.94 19.07 39.30
CA GLN A 388 -0.08 18.86 40.32
C GLN A 388 -1.31 18.15 39.74
N GLU A 389 -1.70 18.46 38.49
CA GLU A 389 -2.78 17.76 37.80
C GLU A 389 -2.42 16.29 37.50
N LEU A 390 -1.14 15.99 37.26
CA LEU A 390 -0.69 14.59 37.09
C LEU A 390 -0.89 13.78 38.37
N ASN A 391 -0.71 14.41 39.51
CA ASN A 391 -0.86 13.75 40.83
C ASN A 391 -2.33 13.51 41.22
N GLN A 392 -3.30 14.14 40.55
CA GLN A 392 -4.73 13.96 40.83
C GLN A 392 -5.25 12.70 40.16
N LYS A 393 -6.27 12.09 40.77
CA LYS A 393 -7.01 10.99 40.11
C LYS A 393 -7.65 11.50 38.81
N GLN A 394 -7.49 10.74 37.71
CA GLN A 394 -8.05 11.08 36.41
C GLN A 394 -9.41 10.39 36.18
N ASP A 395 -10.22 10.30 37.26
CA ASP A 395 -11.51 9.60 37.22
C ASP A 395 -12.45 10.24 36.16
N GLY A 396 -13.12 9.40 35.39
CA GLY A 396 -14.05 9.84 34.33
C GLY A 396 -13.40 10.16 32.98
N TYR A 397 -12.09 9.96 32.82
CA TYR A 397 -11.38 10.10 31.56
C TYR A 397 -10.72 8.78 31.14
N ASP A 398 -10.75 8.48 29.84
CA ASP A 398 -10.15 7.26 29.29
C ASP A 398 -8.63 7.42 29.12
N VAL A 399 -8.17 8.62 28.81
CA VAL A 399 -6.75 8.94 28.61
C VAL A 399 -6.42 10.39 28.99
N ALA A 400 -5.25 10.57 29.58
CA ALA A 400 -4.68 11.90 29.84
C ALA A 400 -3.52 12.17 28.89
N VAL A 401 -3.58 13.28 28.16
CA VAL A 401 -2.48 13.75 27.27
C VAL A 401 -1.57 14.69 28.06
N VAL A 402 -0.28 14.35 28.11
CA VAL A 402 0.75 15.01 28.92
C VAL A 402 1.83 15.59 28.03
N ASN A 403 2.09 16.90 28.13
CA ASN A 403 3.29 17.50 27.54
C ASN A 403 4.43 17.50 28.56
N ILE A 404 5.46 16.68 28.30
CA ILE A 404 6.57 16.47 29.21
C ILE A 404 7.41 17.75 29.48
N GLN A 405 7.48 18.68 28.54
CA GLN A 405 8.26 19.92 28.68
C GLN A 405 7.71 20.88 29.75
N LYS A 406 6.47 20.70 30.17
CA LYS A 406 5.87 21.47 31.25
C LYS A 406 6.31 21.01 32.64
N PHE A 407 7.08 19.95 32.75
CA PHE A 407 7.55 19.34 34.00
C PHE A 407 9.01 19.70 34.30
N LYS A 408 9.41 20.93 34.08
CA LYS A 408 10.81 21.40 34.18
C LYS A 408 11.38 21.49 35.60
N ASP A 409 10.56 21.73 36.59
CA ASP A 409 11.04 21.99 37.95
C ASP A 409 10.96 20.78 38.84
N ASP A 410 12.08 20.43 39.47
CA ASP A 410 12.35 19.22 40.22
C ASP A 410 11.60 19.10 41.57
N SER A 411 10.88 20.11 41.99
CA SER A 411 10.40 20.23 43.38
C SER A 411 9.01 19.66 43.66
N ASP A 412 8.20 19.34 42.62
CA ASP A 412 6.77 19.13 42.82
C ASP A 412 6.24 17.70 42.49
N LEU A 413 7.10 16.79 42.02
CA LEU A 413 6.72 15.39 41.80
C LEU A 413 6.91 14.63 43.13
N THR A 414 5.90 14.64 43.97
CA THR A 414 5.88 13.82 45.17
C THR A 414 5.75 12.33 44.83
N ASP A 415 6.49 11.52 45.57
CA ASP A 415 6.44 10.07 45.51
C ASP A 415 4.97 9.57 45.54
N ARG A 416 4.54 8.90 44.49
CA ARG A 416 3.22 8.28 44.34
C ARG A 416 3.18 6.93 45.06
N SER A 417 3.99 6.71 46.11
CA SER A 417 4.05 5.47 46.86
C SER A 417 2.73 5.08 47.53
N GLY A 418 1.75 5.97 47.62
CA GLY A 418 0.37 5.68 48.03
C GLY A 418 -0.48 5.01 46.96
N TYR A 419 0.05 3.99 46.28
CA TYR A 419 -0.66 3.25 45.26
C TYR A 419 -1.92 2.57 45.83
N ASP A 420 -3.06 2.88 45.20
CA ASP A 420 -4.25 2.05 45.29
C ASP A 420 -3.93 0.71 44.62
N LEU A 421 -3.96 -0.40 45.39
CA LEU A 421 -3.62 -1.74 44.89
C LEU A 421 -4.48 -2.18 43.70
N ASN A 422 -5.61 -1.52 43.49
CA ASN A 422 -6.56 -1.82 42.42
C ASN A 422 -6.36 -0.94 41.18
N ARG A 423 -5.26 -0.17 41.09
CA ARG A 423 -5.00 0.71 39.93
C ARG A 423 -3.66 0.40 39.28
N GLN A 424 -3.66 0.43 37.93
CA GLN A 424 -2.45 0.30 37.12
C GLN A 424 -2.32 1.51 36.16
N ASN A 425 -1.25 2.30 36.33
CA ASN A 425 -0.91 3.36 35.39
C ASN A 425 -0.16 2.79 34.19
N VAL A 426 -0.57 3.22 32.99
CA VAL A 426 0.04 2.84 31.71
C VAL A 426 0.40 4.11 30.94
N TYR A 427 1.68 4.28 30.62
CA TYR A 427 2.20 5.42 29.88
C TYR A 427 2.59 4.99 28.47
N PHE A 428 1.99 5.60 27.46
CA PHE A 428 2.47 5.57 26.08
C PHE A 428 3.31 6.82 25.84
N ILE A 429 4.60 6.66 25.55
CA ILE A 429 5.57 7.75 25.43
C ILE A 429 5.92 7.89 23.95
N ASP A 430 5.35 8.89 23.29
CA ASP A 430 5.53 9.12 21.87
C ASP A 430 6.83 9.86 21.55
N GLU A 431 7.40 9.56 20.38
CA GLU A 431 8.68 10.06 19.91
C GLU A 431 9.80 9.92 20.97
N ALA A 432 9.87 8.73 21.56
CA ALA A 432 10.72 8.40 22.73
C ALA A 432 12.22 8.72 22.55
N HIS A 433 12.67 8.94 21.31
CA HIS A 433 14.06 9.29 20.99
C HIS A 433 14.41 10.78 21.22
N ARG A 434 13.41 11.67 21.45
CA ARG A 434 13.63 13.13 21.44
C ARG A 434 13.89 13.77 22.77
N SER A 435 13.17 13.36 23.81
CA SER A 435 13.06 14.13 25.06
C SER A 435 14.05 13.69 26.14
N TYR A 436 15.00 12.84 25.78
CA TYR A 436 15.76 12.05 26.74
C TYR A 436 17.24 12.42 26.76
N ASN A 437 17.50 13.71 26.78
CA ASN A 437 18.85 14.20 27.03
C ASN A 437 19.24 13.76 28.46
N GLU A 438 20.36 13.08 28.65
CA GLU A 438 20.91 12.62 29.94
C GLU A 438 21.04 13.76 30.98
N ARG A 439 20.98 14.99 30.50
CA ARG A 439 21.01 16.20 31.33
C ARG A 439 19.63 16.81 31.60
N GLY A 440 18.56 16.19 31.07
CA GLY A 440 17.17 16.67 31.29
C GLY A 440 16.51 15.90 32.43
N SER A 441 15.92 16.59 33.39
CA SER A 441 15.28 16.01 34.57
C SER A 441 13.92 15.34 34.32
N TYR A 442 13.30 15.51 33.17
CA TYR A 442 11.89 15.17 32.93
C TYR A 442 11.53 13.68 32.99
N LEU A 443 12.25 12.85 32.24
CA LEU A 443 11.98 11.43 32.20
C LEU A 443 12.41 10.73 33.52
N PRO A 444 13.62 11.00 34.05
CA PRO A 444 13.98 10.50 35.37
C PRO A 444 12.94 10.82 36.44
N ASN A 445 12.41 12.04 36.44
CA ASN A 445 11.38 12.46 37.38
C ASN A 445 10.07 11.66 37.22
N LEU A 446 9.62 11.45 35.96
CA LEU A 446 8.46 10.62 35.69
C LEU A 446 8.68 9.15 36.09
N TYR A 447 9.89 8.63 35.90
CA TYR A 447 10.26 7.27 36.28
C TYR A 447 10.35 7.08 37.81
N GLN A 448 10.89 8.05 38.51
CA GLN A 448 10.96 8.04 39.97
C GLN A 448 9.59 8.24 40.62
N ALA A 449 8.77 9.13 40.04
CA ALA A 449 7.43 9.41 40.56
C ALA A 449 6.46 8.21 40.46
N ASP A 450 6.65 7.32 39.49
CA ASP A 450 5.77 6.18 39.24
C ASP A 450 6.55 4.92 38.82
N THR A 451 7.17 4.28 39.78
CA THR A 451 8.01 3.09 39.58
C THR A 451 7.23 1.82 39.23
N LYS A 452 5.94 1.76 39.60
CA LYS A 452 5.05 0.60 39.34
C LYS A 452 4.33 0.68 37.98
N ALA A 453 4.36 1.83 37.33
CA ALA A 453 3.68 2.05 36.05
C ALA A 453 4.28 1.22 34.92
N ILE A 454 3.41 0.81 34.00
CA ILE A 454 3.81 0.25 32.71
C ILE A 454 4.16 1.40 31.77
N LYS A 455 5.31 1.32 31.10
CA LYS A 455 5.85 2.37 30.25
C LYS A 455 6.19 1.80 28.87
N ILE A 456 5.42 2.19 27.87
CA ILE A 456 5.55 1.74 26.48
C ILE A 456 6.03 2.91 25.64
N ALA A 457 7.26 2.84 25.20
CA ALA A 457 7.86 3.84 24.30
C ALA A 457 7.43 3.59 22.87
N LEU A 458 7.01 4.64 22.14
CA LEU A 458 6.64 4.61 20.75
C LEU A 458 7.67 5.42 19.96
N THR A 459 8.31 4.84 18.96
CA THR A 459 9.28 5.56 18.13
C THR A 459 9.37 4.99 16.72
N GLY A 460 9.63 5.86 15.74
CA GLY A 460 9.98 5.45 14.37
C GLY A 460 11.48 5.34 14.14
N THR A 461 12.27 5.98 15.01
CA THR A 461 13.72 6.10 14.88
C THR A 461 14.34 6.05 16.27
N PRO A 462 14.56 4.86 16.87
CA PRO A 462 15.18 4.75 18.18
C PRO A 462 16.60 5.33 18.18
N LEU A 463 17.06 5.80 19.34
CA LEU A 463 18.47 6.14 19.55
C LEU A 463 19.26 4.88 19.66
N ILE A 464 20.27 4.72 18.82
CA ILE A 464 21.16 3.56 18.73
C ILE A 464 22.62 3.95 18.95
N THR A 465 23.45 2.97 19.27
CA THR A 465 24.90 3.18 19.46
C THR A 465 25.61 3.23 18.13
N TYR A 466 26.46 4.25 17.92
CA TYR A 466 27.30 4.35 16.72
C TYR A 466 28.74 3.96 17.04
N LYS A 467 29.30 3.01 16.27
CA LYS A 467 30.74 2.73 16.32
C LYS A 467 31.50 3.71 15.42
N LYS A 468 32.54 4.36 15.93
CA LYS A 468 33.47 5.17 15.16
C LYS A 468 34.85 4.52 15.19
N ASP A 469 35.35 4.14 14.00
CA ASP A 469 36.73 3.57 13.82
C ASP A 469 37.03 2.37 14.73
N GLY A 470 36.04 1.47 14.90
CA GLY A 470 36.18 0.26 15.72
C GLY A 470 36.23 0.50 17.23
N LYS A 471 36.09 1.74 17.69
CA LYS A 471 35.93 2.10 19.10
C LYS A 471 34.51 2.59 19.35
N THR A 472 33.87 2.01 20.36
CA THR A 472 32.60 2.53 20.88
C THR A 472 32.84 3.98 21.35
N LYS A 473 32.18 4.95 20.72
CA LYS A 473 32.21 6.32 21.25
C LYS A 473 31.40 6.35 22.52
N GLU A 474 31.84 7.13 23.52
CA GLU A 474 31.12 7.33 24.79
C GLU A 474 29.61 7.45 24.54
N SER A 475 28.89 6.53 25.12
CA SER A 475 27.51 6.23 24.84
C SER A 475 26.61 7.29 25.45
N HIS A 476 25.88 8.02 24.64
CA HIS A 476 24.56 8.45 25.08
C HIS A 476 23.69 7.19 25.27
N ALA A 477 22.89 7.13 26.34
CA ALA A 477 21.99 6.01 26.58
C ALA A 477 21.09 5.80 25.34
N THR A 478 21.00 4.55 24.88
CA THR A 478 20.15 4.18 23.76
C THR A 478 18.67 4.17 24.18
N THR A 479 17.75 4.17 23.22
CA THR A 479 16.32 4.02 23.53
C THR A 479 16.06 2.71 24.29
N ARG A 480 16.79 1.65 23.99
CA ARG A 480 16.71 0.35 24.65
C ARG A 480 17.21 0.40 26.11
N ASP A 481 18.30 1.12 26.38
CA ASP A 481 18.81 1.27 27.75
C ASP A 481 17.79 1.97 28.66
N ILE A 482 17.06 2.93 28.11
CA ILE A 482 16.10 3.75 28.86
C ILE A 482 14.77 3.01 29.03
N PHE A 483 14.22 2.48 27.93
CA PHE A 483 12.84 1.98 27.86
C PHE A 483 12.73 0.46 27.88
N GLY A 484 13.83 -0.28 27.87
CA GLY A 484 13.83 -1.75 27.79
C GLY A 484 13.81 -2.27 26.38
N ASP A 485 13.63 -3.58 26.23
CA ASP A 485 13.71 -4.27 24.96
C ASP A 485 12.58 -3.90 23.99
N TYR A 486 12.77 -4.22 22.73
CA TYR A 486 11.76 -4.02 21.70
C TYR A 486 10.63 -5.05 21.88
N ILE A 487 9.41 -4.55 22.12
CA ILE A 487 8.20 -5.37 22.23
C ILE A 487 7.74 -5.79 20.83
N HIS A 488 7.78 -4.86 19.89
CA HIS A 488 7.34 -5.09 18.51
C HIS A 488 8.04 -4.15 17.56
N LYS A 489 8.25 -4.64 16.33
CA LYS A 489 8.97 -3.92 15.28
C LYS A 489 8.17 -3.93 14.00
N TYR A 490 8.07 -2.78 13.34
CA TYR A 490 7.46 -2.61 12.03
C TYR A 490 8.25 -1.57 11.24
N TYR A 491 9.02 -2.04 10.26
CA TYR A 491 10.03 -1.25 9.59
C TYR A 491 9.55 -0.59 8.30
N TYR A 492 10.43 0.20 7.70
CA TYR A 492 10.15 0.91 6.45
C TYR A 492 9.89 -0.05 5.29
N ASN A 493 10.61 -1.17 5.15
CA ASN A 493 10.36 -2.18 4.13
C ASN A 493 8.93 -2.69 4.18
N GLN A 494 8.49 -3.19 5.33
CA GLN A 494 7.12 -3.66 5.53
C GLN A 494 6.10 -2.55 5.26
N SER A 495 6.38 -1.33 5.73
CA SER A 495 5.49 -0.19 5.54
C SER A 495 5.38 0.27 4.09
N ILE A 496 6.45 0.14 3.31
CA ILE A 496 6.48 0.42 1.86
C ILE A 496 5.70 -0.66 1.11
N ASP A 497 5.94 -1.92 1.43
CA ASP A 497 5.22 -3.06 0.84
C ASP A 497 3.71 -3.00 1.10
N ASP A 498 3.33 -2.53 2.28
CA ASP A 498 1.93 -2.34 2.66
C ASP A 498 1.32 -1.05 2.09
N GLY A 499 2.11 -0.20 1.43
CA GLY A 499 1.65 1.05 0.84
C GLY A 499 1.38 2.18 1.83
N PHE A 500 1.88 2.09 3.07
CA PHE A 500 1.73 3.14 4.08
C PHE A 500 2.86 4.17 4.06
N THR A 501 3.92 3.87 3.33
CA THR A 501 5.10 4.72 3.18
C THR A 501 5.54 4.68 1.72
N LEU A 502 5.86 5.83 1.13
CA LEU A 502 6.40 5.91 -0.21
C LEU A 502 7.91 5.64 -0.19
N ARG A 503 8.43 5.18 -1.31
CA ARG A 503 9.86 5.09 -1.57
C ARG A 503 10.45 6.49 -1.71
N LEU A 504 11.74 6.60 -1.42
CA LEU A 504 12.49 7.84 -1.58
C LEU A 504 13.38 7.77 -2.81
N MET A 505 13.41 8.87 -3.54
CA MET A 505 14.35 9.11 -4.62
C MET A 505 15.24 10.27 -4.25
N ARG A 506 16.55 10.08 -4.27
CA ARG A 506 17.54 11.13 -4.06
C ARG A 506 18.10 11.56 -5.42
N GLU A 507 18.08 12.86 -5.67
CA GLU A 507 18.77 13.48 -6.78
C GLU A 507 20.02 14.19 -6.23
N ASP A 508 21.19 13.69 -6.56
CA ASP A 508 22.45 14.33 -6.19
C ASP A 508 22.74 15.46 -7.16
N ILE A 509 22.91 16.66 -6.65
CA ILE A 509 23.18 17.84 -7.48
C ILE A 509 24.69 18.03 -7.58
N GLU A 510 25.23 17.58 -8.67
CA GLU A 510 26.60 17.89 -9.04
C GLU A 510 26.60 19.20 -9.82
N THR A 511 27.09 20.23 -9.20
CA THR A 511 27.09 21.56 -9.83
C THR A 511 28.48 22.15 -9.78
N SER A 512 28.79 23.06 -10.70
CA SER A 512 29.91 23.99 -10.64
C SER A 512 30.04 24.70 -9.28
N TYR A 513 28.99 24.67 -8.48
CA TYR A 513 28.96 25.12 -7.09
C TYR A 513 29.85 24.32 -6.14
N LYS A 514 29.98 22.99 -6.29
CA LYS A 514 30.90 22.20 -5.45
C LYS A 514 32.36 22.61 -5.71
N ASP A 515 32.71 22.92 -6.94
CA ASP A 515 34.05 23.37 -7.28
C ASP A 515 34.31 24.81 -6.84
N ASN A 516 33.35 25.69 -7.01
CA ASN A 516 33.42 27.06 -6.47
C ASN A 516 33.44 27.08 -4.95
N LEU A 517 32.69 26.17 -4.30
CA LEU A 517 32.72 26.02 -2.84
C LEU A 517 34.04 25.44 -2.32
N ARG A 518 34.78 24.64 -3.07
CA ARG A 518 36.12 24.19 -2.66
C ARG A 518 37.09 25.36 -2.59
N SER A 519 37.13 26.22 -3.60
CA SER A 519 37.97 27.41 -3.60
C SER A 519 37.59 28.38 -2.46
N ILE A 520 36.30 28.54 -2.20
CA ILE A 520 35.79 29.35 -1.10
C ILE A 520 36.05 28.69 0.27
N ASN A 521 35.98 27.37 0.41
CA ASN A 521 36.32 26.65 1.62
C ASN A 521 37.83 26.81 1.97
N GLU A 522 38.73 26.96 0.99
CA GLU A 522 40.12 27.26 1.22
C GLU A 522 40.31 28.66 1.79
N GLU A 523 39.48 29.64 1.39
CA GLU A 523 39.45 30.99 1.96
C GLU A 523 38.85 31.03 3.38
N ILE A 524 37.84 30.19 3.66
CA ILE A 524 37.27 30.01 5.01
C ILE A 524 38.32 29.42 5.97
N GLN A 525 39.09 28.44 5.52
CA GLN A 525 40.18 27.86 6.35
C GLN A 525 41.25 28.86 6.68
N ARG A 526 41.35 29.99 5.95
CA ARG A 526 42.24 31.11 6.26
C ARG A 526 41.68 32.09 7.29
N GLY A 527 40.38 31.93 7.70
CA GLY A 527 39.83 32.67 8.86
C GLY A 527 39.12 34.00 8.58
N ASP A 528 38.91 34.37 7.31
CA ASP A 528 38.40 35.71 6.96
C ASP A 528 36.84 35.76 6.73
N LEU A 529 36.16 34.63 6.61
CA LEU A 529 34.69 34.62 6.37
C LEU A 529 33.99 33.50 7.16
N SER A 530 32.81 33.79 7.70
CA SER A 530 31.96 32.72 8.29
C SER A 530 31.25 31.94 7.20
N LYS A 531 31.18 30.61 7.38
CA LYS A 531 30.47 29.70 6.46
C LYS A 531 29.01 30.13 6.23
N GLU A 532 28.35 30.65 7.28
CA GLU A 532 26.97 31.13 7.22
C GLU A 532 26.78 32.33 6.31
N ASP A 533 27.79 33.25 6.27
CA ASP A 533 27.69 34.48 5.47
C ASP A 533 27.86 34.18 3.97
N ILE A 534 28.60 33.11 3.63
CA ILE A 534 28.80 32.67 2.25
C ILE A 534 27.53 32.03 1.69
N PHE A 535 26.93 31.09 2.43
CA PHE A 535 25.71 30.41 1.98
C PHE A 535 24.47 31.31 1.97
N ALA A 536 24.48 32.41 2.74
CA ALA A 536 23.45 33.45 2.75
C ALA A 536 23.70 34.57 1.72
N HIS A 537 24.85 34.54 1.02
CA HIS A 537 25.18 35.60 0.07
C HIS A 537 24.26 35.55 -1.17
N PRO A 538 23.76 36.71 -1.64
CA PRO A 538 22.84 36.73 -2.81
C PRO A 538 23.34 35.96 -4.03
N HIS A 539 24.64 36.05 -4.36
CA HIS A 539 25.23 35.34 -5.50
C HIS A 539 25.26 33.81 -5.35
N TYR A 540 25.14 33.27 -4.13
CA TYR A 540 24.96 31.85 -3.89
C TYR A 540 23.47 31.48 -3.91
N VAL A 541 22.62 32.29 -3.27
CA VAL A 541 21.19 32.03 -3.12
C VAL A 541 20.47 32.14 -4.46
N GLU A 542 20.84 33.12 -5.29
CA GLU A 542 20.18 33.37 -6.58
C GLU A 542 20.18 32.15 -7.51
N PRO A 543 21.31 31.51 -7.83
CA PRO A 543 21.35 30.33 -8.68
C PRO A 543 20.70 29.09 -8.04
N MET A 544 20.78 28.96 -6.70
CA MET A 544 20.09 27.90 -5.97
C MET A 544 18.57 28.05 -6.10
N LEU A 545 18.08 29.28 -6.01
CA LEU A 545 16.67 29.58 -6.16
C LEU A 545 16.18 29.37 -7.60
N ASP A 546 16.99 29.73 -8.60
CA ASP A 546 16.70 29.47 -10.01
C ASP A 546 16.50 27.97 -10.25
N PHE A 547 17.43 27.17 -9.78
CA PHE A 547 17.32 25.71 -9.85
C PHE A 547 16.04 25.19 -9.17
N ILE A 548 15.76 25.65 -7.95
CA ILE A 548 14.58 25.19 -7.19
C ILE A 548 13.28 25.54 -7.93
N ILE A 549 13.17 26.77 -8.44
CA ILE A 549 11.96 27.20 -9.18
C ILE A 549 11.77 26.36 -10.45
N GLU A 550 12.83 26.17 -11.22
CA GLU A 550 12.77 25.38 -12.44
C GLU A 550 12.44 23.91 -12.15
N ASP A 551 13.14 23.30 -11.19
CA ASP A 551 12.93 21.91 -10.81
C ASP A 551 11.53 21.68 -10.22
N PHE A 552 11.04 22.56 -9.38
CA PHE A 552 9.73 22.43 -8.77
C PHE A 552 8.58 22.57 -9.77
N ASN A 553 8.68 23.54 -10.69
CA ASN A 553 7.73 23.69 -11.81
C ASN A 553 7.78 22.47 -12.70
N ARG A 554 8.97 22.00 -13.08
CA ARG A 554 9.13 20.78 -13.86
C ARG A 554 8.53 19.57 -13.14
N ALA A 555 8.70 19.46 -11.82
CA ALA A 555 8.11 18.39 -11.05
C ALA A 555 6.57 18.43 -11.11
N ARG A 556 5.96 19.59 -10.99
CA ARG A 556 4.51 19.78 -11.09
C ARG A 556 3.97 19.47 -12.47
N ASP A 557 4.64 19.98 -13.50
CA ASP A 557 4.13 19.92 -14.87
C ASP A 557 4.41 18.57 -15.53
N LEU A 558 5.53 17.93 -15.18
CA LEU A 558 6.08 16.82 -15.96
C LEU A 558 6.23 15.52 -15.18
N VAL A 559 6.68 15.57 -13.93
CA VAL A 559 6.95 14.35 -13.13
C VAL A 559 5.65 13.84 -12.50
N PHE A 560 4.88 14.74 -11.93
CA PHE A 560 3.64 14.40 -11.23
C PHE A 560 2.39 14.73 -12.03
N ASP A 561 2.48 15.65 -13.03
CA ASP A 561 1.32 16.23 -13.73
C ASP A 561 0.27 16.71 -12.70
N ASP A 562 0.74 17.40 -11.65
CA ASP A 562 -0.08 17.74 -10.50
C ASP A 562 0.39 19.03 -9.82
N GLN A 563 -0.39 20.09 -9.96
CA GLN A 563 -0.14 21.39 -9.33
C GLN A 563 -0.36 21.39 -7.81
N THR A 564 -0.91 20.31 -7.24
CA THR A 564 -1.21 20.25 -5.79
C THR A 564 -0.05 19.76 -4.95
N ILE A 565 1.04 19.25 -5.56
CA ILE A 565 2.23 18.86 -4.79
C ILE A 565 2.89 20.08 -4.14
N GLY A 566 3.54 19.86 -3.00
CA GLY A 566 4.28 20.87 -2.26
C GLY A 566 5.76 20.53 -2.14
N GLY A 567 6.56 21.56 -1.87
CA GLY A 567 8.00 21.46 -1.63
C GLY A 567 8.42 22.01 -0.26
N MET A 568 9.57 21.53 0.23
CA MET A 568 10.23 22.04 1.44
C MET A 568 11.70 22.32 1.14
N ILE A 569 12.15 23.52 1.51
CA ILE A 569 13.56 23.92 1.36
C ILE A 569 14.18 23.97 2.75
N VAL A 570 15.17 23.12 3.01
CA VAL A 570 15.93 23.08 4.25
C VAL A 570 17.24 23.84 4.06
N CYS A 571 17.32 25.04 4.60
CA CYS A 571 18.46 25.94 4.45
C CYS A 571 19.61 25.60 5.41
N ASP A 572 20.83 26.03 5.07
CA ASP A 572 22.01 25.85 5.93
C ASP A 572 21.95 26.77 7.18
N SER A 573 21.32 27.92 7.06
CA SER A 573 21.16 28.87 8.15
C SER A 573 19.85 29.66 8.07
N SER A 574 19.46 30.32 9.17
CA SER A 574 18.32 31.23 9.17
C SER A 574 18.56 32.47 8.30
N LYS A 575 19.81 32.90 8.12
CA LYS A 575 20.17 34.01 7.21
C LYS A 575 19.90 33.62 5.76
N GLN A 576 20.32 32.42 5.35
CA GLN A 576 20.05 31.88 4.00
C GLN A 576 18.54 31.75 3.74
N ALA A 577 17.80 31.25 4.73
CA ALA A 577 16.35 31.07 4.59
C ALA A 577 15.63 32.42 4.34
N ARG A 578 16.05 33.51 5.04
CA ARG A 578 15.50 34.84 4.81
C ARG A 578 15.88 35.45 3.47
N GLU A 579 17.10 35.23 3.00
CA GLU A 579 17.53 35.75 1.70
C GLU A 579 16.81 34.98 0.57
N LEU A 580 16.60 33.64 0.71
CA LEU A 580 15.81 32.86 -0.23
C LEU A 580 14.37 33.33 -0.34
N GLU A 581 13.71 33.54 0.81
CA GLU A 581 12.33 34.05 0.85
C GLU A 581 12.22 35.44 0.22
N LYS A 582 13.14 36.35 0.56
CA LYS A 582 13.19 37.68 -0.03
C LYS A 582 13.32 37.66 -1.55
N GLN A 583 14.26 36.88 -2.10
CA GLN A 583 14.47 36.79 -3.54
C GLN A 583 13.29 36.11 -4.27
N LEU A 584 12.66 35.12 -3.64
CA LEU A 584 11.49 34.48 -4.22
C LEU A 584 10.30 35.45 -4.27
N GLU A 585 10.08 36.21 -3.23
CA GLU A 585 9.04 37.24 -3.19
C GLU A 585 9.30 38.35 -4.21
N GLU A 586 10.56 38.84 -4.33
CA GLU A 586 10.96 39.83 -5.36
C GLU A 586 10.65 39.32 -6.76
N ARG A 587 10.94 38.05 -7.06
CA ARG A 587 10.64 37.40 -8.37
C ARG A 587 9.14 37.25 -8.60
N ARG A 588 8.38 36.93 -7.54
CA ARG A 588 6.93 36.86 -7.61
C ARG A 588 6.32 38.20 -7.95
N GLN A 589 6.78 39.27 -7.29
CA GLN A 589 6.35 40.66 -7.57
C GLN A 589 6.74 41.12 -8.98
N ALA A 590 7.88 40.68 -9.49
CA ALA A 590 8.32 40.95 -10.84
C ALA A 590 7.60 40.10 -11.91
N GLY A 591 6.73 39.16 -11.49
CA GLY A 591 6.01 38.25 -12.39
C GLY A 591 6.87 37.14 -13.00
N SER A 592 8.09 36.92 -12.49
CA SER A 592 9.01 35.88 -12.99
C SER A 592 8.63 34.47 -12.50
N THR A 593 7.85 34.36 -11.42
CA THR A 593 7.31 33.12 -10.89
C THR A 593 5.93 33.34 -10.27
N THR A 594 5.11 32.29 -10.26
CA THR A 594 3.79 32.27 -9.57
C THR A 594 3.86 31.52 -8.24
N LEU A 595 5.00 30.94 -7.89
CA LEU A 595 5.15 30.12 -6.70
C LEU A 595 4.99 30.96 -5.43
N THR A 596 4.20 30.43 -4.51
CA THR A 596 3.99 31.03 -3.19
C THR A 596 4.86 30.30 -2.16
N SER A 597 5.39 31.05 -1.18
CA SER A 597 6.23 30.51 -0.13
C SER A 597 5.82 30.94 1.26
N ALA A 598 6.28 30.19 2.27
CA ALA A 598 6.22 30.57 3.66
C ALA A 598 7.53 30.28 4.38
N LEU A 599 8.10 31.32 4.97
CA LEU A 599 9.25 31.22 5.85
C LEU A 599 8.80 30.84 7.26
N ILE A 600 9.40 29.74 7.81
CA ILE A 600 9.11 29.24 9.16
C ILE A 600 10.42 29.05 9.91
N LEU A 601 10.72 30.03 10.75
CA LEU A 601 11.90 30.03 11.62
C LEU A 601 11.47 30.15 13.09
N HIS A 602 12.38 29.75 13.99
CA HIS A 602 12.11 29.78 15.42
C HIS A 602 11.88 31.20 15.94
N ASP A 603 12.65 32.15 15.41
CA ASP A 603 12.74 33.56 15.83
C ASP A 603 11.90 34.53 14.99
N GLU A 604 10.99 34.02 14.13
CA GLU A 604 10.17 34.84 13.23
C GLU A 604 8.69 34.49 13.37
N GLY A 605 7.87 35.50 13.63
CA GLY A 605 6.42 35.38 13.85
C GLY A 605 6.03 34.71 15.18
N ASP A 606 4.80 34.88 15.59
CA ASP A 606 4.27 34.21 16.78
C ASP A 606 3.84 32.75 16.47
N LYS A 607 3.36 32.04 17.49
CA LYS A 607 2.99 30.65 17.36
C LYS A 607 1.75 30.45 16.47
N GLU A 608 0.82 31.38 16.50
CA GLU A 608 -0.45 31.33 15.76
C GLU A 608 -0.18 31.58 14.28
N GLU A 609 0.62 32.63 13.96
CA GLU A 609 1.05 32.93 12.59
C GLU A 609 1.79 31.75 11.93
N LYS A 610 2.71 31.11 12.67
CA LYS A 610 3.42 29.91 12.15
C LYS A 610 2.48 28.76 11.88
N LYS A 611 1.47 28.58 12.72
CA LYS A 611 0.46 27.54 12.54
C LYS A 611 -0.40 27.83 11.32
N ASP A 612 -0.84 29.07 11.13
CA ASP A 612 -1.64 29.49 9.98
C ASP A 612 -0.87 29.26 8.66
N LYS A 613 0.44 29.57 8.62
CA LYS A 613 1.31 29.30 7.47
C LYS A 613 1.41 27.80 7.18
N VAL A 614 1.56 26.98 8.21
CA VAL A 614 1.60 25.53 8.10
C VAL A 614 0.27 24.95 7.60
N ASP A 615 -0.84 25.43 8.13
CA ASP A 615 -2.18 24.97 7.73
C ASP A 615 -2.49 25.44 6.29
N ALA A 616 -2.15 26.66 5.91
CA ALA A 616 -2.25 27.16 4.54
C ALA A 616 -1.42 26.33 3.55
N TYR A 617 -0.22 25.87 3.96
CA TYR A 617 0.57 24.95 3.15
C TYR A 617 -0.12 23.60 3.00
N LYS A 618 -0.64 23.00 4.07
CA LYS A 618 -1.36 21.71 4.00
C LYS A 618 -2.60 21.78 3.11
N GLU A 619 -3.28 22.91 3.09
CA GLU A 619 -4.45 23.18 2.25
C GLU A 619 -4.10 23.46 0.78
N GLY A 620 -2.82 23.63 0.45
CA GLY A 620 -2.37 23.88 -0.92
C GLY A 620 -2.38 25.37 -1.33
N LYS A 621 -2.56 26.28 -0.39
CA LYS A 621 -2.50 27.74 -0.63
C LYS A 621 -1.07 28.26 -0.72
N ILE A 622 -0.11 27.52 -0.20
CA ILE A 622 1.33 27.80 -0.22
C ILE A 622 2.03 26.62 -0.88
N ASP A 623 2.93 26.89 -1.82
CA ASP A 623 3.62 25.91 -2.63
C ASP A 623 4.89 25.38 -1.96
N LEU A 624 5.69 26.27 -1.40
CA LEU A 624 7.00 25.99 -0.82
C LEU A 624 7.06 26.44 0.65
N ILE A 625 7.61 25.58 1.51
CA ILE A 625 7.98 25.95 2.88
C ILE A 625 9.50 26.07 2.95
N ILE A 626 9.98 27.20 3.46
CA ILE A 626 11.39 27.50 3.69
C ILE A 626 11.68 27.40 5.17
N VAL A 627 12.60 26.50 5.55
CA VAL A 627 12.92 26.21 6.95
C VAL A 627 14.42 26.11 7.18
N TYR A 628 14.84 26.24 8.44
CA TYR A 628 16.20 25.93 8.86
C TYR A 628 16.23 24.67 9.76
N SER A 629 15.64 24.76 10.96
CA SER A 629 15.61 23.65 11.92
C SER A 629 14.19 23.23 12.32
N MET A 630 13.19 24.06 12.03
CA MET A 630 11.79 23.76 12.30
C MET A 630 11.21 22.81 11.26
N LEU A 631 10.18 22.07 11.62
CA LEU A 631 9.41 21.14 10.78
C LEU A 631 10.19 19.93 10.24
N LEU A 632 11.50 19.83 10.49
CA LEU A 632 12.30 18.66 10.08
C LEU A 632 11.80 17.38 10.74
N THR A 633 11.15 17.54 11.87
CA THR A 633 10.63 16.42 12.66
C THR A 633 9.21 16.77 13.14
N GLY A 634 8.29 15.78 13.13
CA GLY A 634 6.90 15.94 13.59
C GLY A 634 5.96 16.69 12.62
N PHE A 635 6.42 17.15 11.47
CA PHE A 635 5.61 17.79 10.45
C PHE A 635 4.97 16.73 9.55
N ASP A 636 3.66 16.79 9.36
CA ASP A 636 2.92 15.86 8.50
C ASP A 636 2.12 16.63 7.45
N ALA A 637 2.54 16.49 6.19
CA ALA A 637 1.86 17.05 5.04
C ALA A 637 2.00 16.06 3.85
N PRO A 638 0.96 15.27 3.56
CA PRO A 638 1.02 14.24 2.49
C PRO A 638 1.38 14.81 1.11
N ARG A 639 0.98 16.05 0.82
CA ARG A 639 1.31 16.74 -0.44
C ARG A 639 2.79 17.10 -0.62
N LEU A 640 3.60 17.07 0.45
CA LEU A 640 5.04 17.32 0.40
C LEU A 640 5.73 16.18 -0.36
N LYS A 641 6.21 16.43 -1.59
CA LYS A 641 6.83 15.46 -2.48
C LYS A 641 8.23 15.84 -2.96
N ARG A 642 8.64 17.10 -2.74
CA ARG A 642 9.99 17.58 -3.08
C ARG A 642 10.65 18.17 -1.84
N LEU A 643 11.81 17.63 -1.46
CA LEU A 643 12.62 18.08 -0.33
C LEU A 643 13.98 18.55 -0.83
N TYR A 644 14.26 19.83 -0.72
CA TYR A 644 15.52 20.45 -1.10
C TYR A 644 16.43 20.55 0.13
N LEU A 645 17.51 19.77 0.20
CA LEU A 645 18.42 19.74 1.34
C LEU A 645 19.64 20.61 1.08
N GLY A 646 19.68 21.80 1.68
CA GLY A 646 20.77 22.74 1.60
C GLY A 646 21.86 22.56 2.68
N ARG A 647 21.68 21.64 3.62
CA ARG A 647 22.65 21.39 4.70
C ARG A 647 22.82 19.93 5.05
N LYS A 648 24.01 19.60 5.62
CA LYS A 648 24.26 18.25 6.17
C LYS A 648 23.50 18.05 7.47
N ILE A 649 22.62 17.08 7.48
CA ILE A 649 21.86 16.61 8.65
C ILE A 649 22.46 15.25 9.06
N LYS A 650 22.57 14.99 10.37
CA LYS A 650 23.24 13.80 10.88
C LYS A 650 22.27 12.83 11.54
N ALA A 651 22.62 11.54 11.45
CA ALA A 651 22.00 10.44 12.20
C ALA A 651 20.44 10.42 12.11
N HIS A 652 19.76 10.14 13.19
CA HIS A 652 18.31 10.01 13.25
C HIS A 652 17.55 11.25 12.71
N ASN A 653 18.10 12.47 12.85
CA ASN A 653 17.49 13.66 12.28
C ASN A 653 17.49 13.67 10.75
N LEU A 654 18.49 13.03 10.12
CA LEU A 654 18.52 12.85 8.67
C LEU A 654 17.35 11.99 8.22
N LEU A 655 17.19 10.80 8.81
CA LEU A 655 16.09 9.91 8.47
C LEU A 655 14.73 10.56 8.69
N GLN A 656 14.55 11.28 9.80
CA GLN A 656 13.30 11.98 10.07
C GLN A 656 13.00 13.09 9.06
N THR A 657 14.02 13.73 8.55
CA THR A 657 13.88 14.76 7.52
C THR A 657 13.55 14.15 6.18
N LEU A 658 14.25 13.08 5.79
CA LEU A 658 14.00 12.36 4.54
C LEU A 658 12.57 11.79 4.51
N THR A 659 12.09 11.26 5.62
CA THR A 659 10.74 10.67 5.70
C THR A 659 9.59 11.69 5.71
N ARG A 660 9.86 12.98 5.50
CA ARG A 660 8.80 13.98 5.27
C ARG A 660 8.14 13.82 3.90
N VAL A 661 8.89 13.41 2.88
CA VAL A 661 8.38 13.25 1.50
C VAL A 661 7.84 11.86 1.21
N ASN A 662 7.97 10.90 2.10
CA ASN A 662 7.56 9.50 1.87
C ASN A 662 6.12 9.18 2.29
N ARG A 663 5.29 10.19 2.57
CA ARG A 663 3.87 10.00 2.90
C ARG A 663 3.07 9.65 1.66
N PRO A 664 2.16 8.66 1.71
CA PRO A 664 1.24 8.39 0.62
C PRO A 664 0.42 9.63 0.24
N TYR A 665 0.38 9.93 -1.04
CA TYR A 665 -0.41 11.02 -1.60
C TYR A 665 -0.81 10.68 -3.02
N LYS A 666 -2.12 10.62 -3.29
CA LYS A 666 -2.66 10.13 -4.56
C LYS A 666 -2.07 8.74 -4.90
N ASP A 667 -1.78 8.49 -6.16
CA ASP A 667 -1.21 7.22 -6.64
C ASP A 667 0.32 7.31 -6.85
N TYR A 668 0.99 8.27 -6.18
CA TYR A 668 2.44 8.42 -6.30
C TYR A 668 3.18 7.33 -5.54
N LEU A 669 4.26 6.85 -6.17
CA LEU A 669 5.09 5.77 -5.61
C LEU A 669 6.30 6.31 -4.86
N PHE A 670 6.71 7.55 -5.14
CA PHE A 670 7.97 8.13 -4.65
C PHE A 670 7.80 9.51 -4.01
N GLY A 671 8.66 9.79 -3.02
CA GLY A 671 9.01 11.13 -2.58
C GLY A 671 10.43 11.47 -3.01
N TYR A 672 10.72 12.71 -3.34
CA TYR A 672 12.00 13.13 -3.92
C TYR A 672 12.80 14.00 -2.97
N VAL A 673 14.08 13.67 -2.85
CA VAL A 673 15.07 14.41 -2.07
C VAL A 673 16.12 14.97 -3.02
N ILE A 674 16.21 16.28 -3.11
CA ILE A 674 17.18 17.03 -3.93
C ILE A 674 18.32 17.46 -3.01
N ASP A 675 19.46 16.84 -3.18
CA ASP A 675 20.56 16.95 -2.24
C ASP A 675 21.65 17.92 -2.70
N PHE A 676 21.64 19.13 -2.13
CA PHE A 676 22.71 20.12 -2.31
C PHE A 676 23.87 19.94 -1.33
N ALA A 677 23.73 19.05 -0.33
CA ALA A 677 24.63 18.98 0.80
C ALA A 677 25.57 17.77 0.79
N ASP A 678 25.40 16.84 -0.16
CA ASP A 678 26.12 15.57 -0.25
C ASP A 678 25.99 14.75 1.06
N ILE A 679 24.79 14.22 1.28
CA ILE A 679 24.46 13.45 2.48
C ILE A 679 24.79 11.95 2.37
N SER A 680 25.25 11.44 1.21
CA SER A 680 25.45 10.02 0.93
C SER A 680 26.21 9.29 2.04
N LYS A 681 27.39 9.78 2.41
CA LYS A 681 28.20 9.14 3.45
C LYS A 681 27.55 9.13 4.84
N GLU A 682 26.82 10.17 5.18
CA GLU A 682 26.13 10.24 6.47
C GLU A 682 24.89 9.34 6.47
N PHE A 683 24.21 9.21 5.31
CA PHE A 683 23.11 8.27 5.11
C PHE A 683 23.57 6.83 5.26
N ASP A 684 24.62 6.40 4.54
CA ASP A 684 25.16 5.04 4.59
C ASP A 684 25.61 4.66 6.01
N LYS A 685 26.28 5.59 6.70
CA LYS A 685 26.69 5.37 8.08
C LYS A 685 25.50 5.19 9.02
N THR A 686 24.48 6.02 8.86
CA THR A 686 23.24 5.94 9.65
C THR A 686 22.53 4.63 9.37
N ASN A 687 22.41 4.26 8.11
CA ASN A 687 21.76 3.04 7.66
C ASN A 687 22.42 1.78 8.25
N ARG A 688 23.76 1.68 8.16
CA ARG A 688 24.52 0.55 8.75
C ARG A 688 24.31 0.42 10.25
N ALA A 689 24.27 1.52 10.98
CA ALA A 689 24.07 1.48 12.42
C ALA A 689 22.67 0.95 12.80
N TYR A 690 21.65 1.30 12.04
CA TYR A 690 20.29 0.78 12.23
C TYR A 690 20.19 -0.71 11.86
N LEU A 691 20.89 -1.15 10.81
CA LEU A 691 20.99 -2.56 10.45
C LEU A 691 21.67 -3.39 11.54
N GLU A 692 22.78 -2.87 12.10
CA GLU A 692 23.47 -3.53 13.20
C GLU A 692 22.57 -3.69 14.44
N GLU A 693 21.78 -2.67 14.78
CA GLU A 693 20.82 -2.71 15.90
C GLU A 693 19.71 -3.74 15.68
N LEU A 694 19.28 -3.88 14.44
CA LEU A 694 18.27 -4.88 14.07
C LEU A 694 18.80 -6.29 14.16
N ASN A 695 20.00 -6.53 13.67
CA ASN A 695 20.62 -7.85 13.63
C ASN A 695 21.08 -8.34 15.00
N GLN A 696 21.32 -7.45 15.97
CA GLN A 696 21.74 -7.84 17.33
C GLN A 696 20.69 -8.60 18.13
N GLU A 697 19.41 -8.53 17.77
CA GLU A 697 18.34 -9.28 18.46
C GLU A 697 17.98 -10.62 17.82
N TYR A 698 18.36 -10.84 16.59
CA TYR A 698 18.19 -12.12 15.91
C TYR A 698 19.46 -12.95 16.07
N ASP A 699 19.77 -13.31 17.34
CA ASP A 699 20.83 -14.26 17.60
C ASP A 699 20.31 -15.65 17.18
N THR A 700 21.01 -16.24 16.20
CA THR A 700 21.20 -17.65 15.85
C THR A 700 20.37 -18.33 14.77
N THR A 701 19.34 -17.77 14.13
CA THR A 701 18.65 -18.54 13.07
C THR A 701 18.36 -17.81 11.75
N LEU A 702 18.61 -16.52 11.64
CA LEU A 702 18.46 -15.77 10.38
C LEU A 702 19.78 -15.22 9.83
N THR A 703 20.83 -16.04 9.88
CA THR A 703 22.04 -15.85 9.07
C THR A 703 21.89 -16.47 7.68
N GLY A 704 20.69 -16.53 7.19
CA GLY A 704 20.35 -16.93 5.85
C GLY A 704 19.21 -16.04 5.38
N GLU A 705 19.44 -15.29 4.38
CA GLU A 705 18.47 -14.86 3.40
C GLU A 705 17.70 -13.56 3.59
N ASN A 706 17.60 -12.96 4.78
CA ASN A 706 16.91 -11.67 4.91
C ASN A 706 17.75 -10.61 5.64
N GLY A 707 19.04 -10.56 5.38
CA GLY A 707 19.85 -9.38 5.67
C GLY A 707 19.54 -8.26 4.69
N GLU A 708 18.27 -8.13 4.30
CA GLU A 708 17.81 -6.97 3.57
C GLU A 708 18.05 -5.75 4.44
N ASP A 709 18.81 -4.86 3.91
CA ASP A 709 19.05 -3.53 4.39
C ASP A 709 17.69 -2.90 4.81
N VAL A 710 17.47 -2.65 6.09
CA VAL A 710 16.24 -2.07 6.61
C VAL A 710 15.91 -0.74 5.96
N PHE A 711 16.93 -0.09 5.44
CA PHE A 711 16.81 1.13 4.66
C PHE A 711 17.10 0.91 3.16
N GLY A 712 17.59 -0.24 2.75
CA GLY A 712 17.67 -0.64 1.35
C GLY A 712 16.27 -0.68 0.73
N SER A 713 15.25 -1.05 1.50
CA SER A 713 13.86 -0.96 1.07
C SER A 713 13.29 0.47 1.12
N LEU A 714 13.94 1.40 1.82
CA LEU A 714 13.59 2.82 1.72
C LEU A 714 13.98 3.39 0.35
N PHE A 715 15.02 2.82 -0.26
CA PHE A 715 15.47 3.07 -1.62
C PHE A 715 15.21 1.82 -2.47
N VAL A 716 14.96 2.04 -3.73
CA VAL A 716 14.65 0.98 -4.69
C VAL A 716 15.86 0.04 -4.82
N SER A 717 15.67 -1.27 -4.74
CA SER A 717 16.75 -2.25 -4.90
C SER A 717 17.27 -2.30 -6.34
N ALA A 718 18.48 -2.85 -6.57
CA ALA A 718 19.02 -3.00 -7.91
C ALA A 718 18.10 -3.80 -8.82
N ASP A 719 17.47 -4.81 -8.25
CA ASP A 719 16.59 -5.72 -8.96
C ASP A 719 15.27 -5.05 -9.36
N GLU A 720 14.71 -4.24 -8.47
CA GLU A 720 13.52 -3.43 -8.78
C GLU A 720 13.82 -2.38 -9.86
N ILE A 721 15.01 -1.79 -9.84
CA ILE A 721 15.47 -0.88 -10.90
C ILE A 721 15.55 -1.63 -12.22
N SER A 722 16.13 -2.84 -12.22
CA SER A 722 16.27 -3.67 -13.41
C SER A 722 14.91 -4.05 -13.99
N GLN A 723 13.94 -4.44 -13.14
CA GLN A 723 12.57 -4.75 -13.58
C GLN A 723 11.85 -3.53 -14.17
N GLU A 724 11.94 -2.40 -13.51
CA GLU A 724 11.30 -1.18 -14.00
C GLU A 724 11.99 -0.67 -15.28
N LEU A 725 13.29 -0.85 -15.40
CA LEU A 725 14.00 -0.60 -16.65
C LEU A 725 13.49 -1.52 -17.76
N SER A 726 13.36 -2.82 -17.51
CA SER A 726 12.81 -3.78 -18.46
C SER A 726 11.38 -3.44 -18.88
N LYS A 727 10.50 -3.08 -17.91
CA LYS A 727 9.14 -2.60 -18.25
C LYS A 727 9.16 -1.36 -19.13
N THR A 728 10.07 -0.46 -18.85
CA THR A 728 10.18 0.80 -19.60
C THR A 728 10.77 0.59 -20.99
N GLU A 729 11.76 -0.30 -21.11
CA GLU A 729 12.30 -0.74 -22.40
C GLU A 729 11.21 -1.37 -23.26
N HIS A 730 10.27 -2.09 -22.69
CA HIS A 730 9.12 -2.63 -23.42
C HIS A 730 8.19 -1.57 -24.01
N ILE A 731 7.97 -0.47 -23.30
CA ILE A 731 7.20 0.67 -23.86
C ILE A 731 7.96 1.31 -25.01
N LEU A 732 9.28 1.24 -25.00
CA LEU A 732 10.16 1.82 -26.00
C LEU A 732 10.44 0.89 -27.19
N ILE A 733 10.10 -0.40 -27.08
CA ILE A 733 10.41 -1.42 -28.10
C ILE A 733 9.83 -1.08 -29.48
N ASP A 734 8.70 -0.39 -29.49
CA ASP A 734 8.01 0.02 -30.71
C ASP A 734 8.61 1.27 -31.38
N TYR A 735 9.65 1.84 -30.75
CA TYR A 735 10.24 3.09 -31.21
C TYR A 735 11.74 2.88 -31.46
N PRO A 736 12.27 3.32 -32.61
CA PRO A 736 13.68 3.15 -32.95
C PRO A 736 14.57 4.09 -32.13
N THR A 737 14.78 3.75 -30.86
CA THR A 737 15.55 4.57 -29.90
C THR A 737 17.03 4.64 -30.23
N ASP A 738 17.56 3.72 -31.00
CA ASP A 738 18.93 3.65 -31.51
C ASP A 738 19.21 4.62 -32.65
N ASN A 739 18.18 5.17 -33.29
CA ASN A 739 18.28 6.15 -34.36
C ASN A 739 17.38 7.36 -34.10
N LEU A 740 18.00 8.49 -33.79
CA LEU A 740 17.30 9.72 -33.41
C LEU A 740 16.39 10.27 -34.51
N GLU A 741 16.77 10.10 -35.79
CA GLU A 741 15.96 10.59 -36.91
C GLU A 741 14.70 9.74 -37.09
N TYR A 742 14.82 8.42 -37.03
CA TYR A 742 13.68 7.51 -37.10
C TYR A 742 12.78 7.66 -35.88
N PHE A 743 13.37 7.83 -34.70
CA PHE A 743 12.60 8.13 -33.47
C PHE A 743 11.82 9.44 -33.63
N SER A 744 12.48 10.51 -34.12
CA SER A 744 11.82 11.80 -34.37
C SER A 744 10.67 11.68 -35.37
N GLN A 745 10.81 10.87 -36.41
CA GLN A 745 9.75 10.62 -37.40
C GLN A 745 8.59 9.85 -36.72
N ALA A 746 8.86 8.76 -36.01
CA ALA A 746 7.85 7.97 -35.30
C ALA A 746 7.06 8.82 -34.29
N ILE A 747 7.75 9.68 -33.53
CA ILE A 747 7.12 10.60 -32.59
C ILE A 747 6.28 11.67 -33.27
N ASN A 748 6.69 12.15 -34.45
CA ASN A 748 5.93 13.15 -35.21
C ASN A 748 4.63 12.59 -35.80
N ASP A 749 4.53 11.29 -35.99
CA ASP A 749 3.33 10.64 -36.50
C ASP A 749 2.27 10.46 -35.42
N ILE A 750 2.66 10.51 -34.15
CA ILE A 750 1.74 10.42 -33.00
C ILE A 750 0.90 11.68 -32.91
N LYS A 751 -0.42 11.52 -32.98
CA LYS A 751 -1.41 12.58 -32.80
C LYS A 751 -2.03 12.60 -31.39
N ASP A 752 -2.01 11.46 -30.70
CA ASP A 752 -2.58 11.34 -29.36
C ASP A 752 -1.56 11.81 -28.30
N LYS A 753 -1.96 12.86 -27.55
CA LYS A 753 -1.16 13.38 -26.43
C LYS A 753 -0.93 12.36 -25.33
N LYS A 754 -1.87 11.43 -25.10
CA LYS A 754 -1.74 10.41 -24.02
C LYS A 754 -0.57 9.48 -24.31
N GLN A 755 -0.45 9.03 -25.55
CA GLN A 755 0.67 8.19 -26.01
C GLN A 755 2.03 8.89 -25.83
N LEU A 756 2.12 10.18 -26.14
CA LEU A 756 3.34 10.96 -25.91
C LEU A 756 3.66 11.13 -24.43
N ILE A 757 2.64 11.28 -23.59
CA ILE A 757 2.81 11.38 -22.14
C ILE A 757 3.31 10.04 -21.56
N GLU A 758 2.78 8.90 -22.00
CA GLU A 758 3.23 7.58 -21.59
C GLU A 758 4.67 7.32 -21.99
N LEU A 759 5.02 7.59 -23.24
CA LEU A 759 6.39 7.46 -23.73
C LEU A 759 7.37 8.32 -22.95
N ARG A 760 6.96 9.53 -22.62
CA ARG A 760 7.76 10.45 -21.84
C ARG A 760 7.93 9.97 -20.39
N LYS A 761 6.86 9.52 -19.76
CA LYS A 761 6.93 8.90 -18.41
C LYS A 761 7.89 7.72 -18.40
N ALA A 762 7.88 6.91 -19.45
CA ALA A 762 8.81 5.79 -19.60
C ALA A 762 10.27 6.26 -19.64
N LEU A 763 10.63 7.21 -20.50
CA LEU A 763 12.00 7.73 -20.58
C LEU A 763 12.43 8.47 -19.30
N GLU A 764 11.53 9.19 -18.64
CA GLU A 764 11.79 9.84 -17.38
C GLU A 764 12.00 8.82 -16.25
N SER A 765 11.28 7.70 -16.27
CA SER A 765 11.50 6.60 -15.34
C SER A 765 12.89 6.00 -15.48
N ILE A 766 13.37 5.76 -16.72
CA ILE A 766 14.76 5.28 -16.95
C ILE A 766 15.75 6.26 -16.35
N LYS A 767 15.58 7.56 -16.61
CA LYS A 767 16.47 8.58 -16.02
C LYS A 767 16.45 8.57 -14.50
N GLN A 768 15.28 8.37 -13.92
CA GLN A 768 15.11 8.29 -12.48
C GLN A 768 15.81 7.05 -11.89
N TYR A 769 15.60 5.89 -12.52
CA TYR A 769 16.25 4.64 -12.08
C TYR A 769 17.77 4.67 -12.31
N TYR A 770 18.24 5.31 -13.36
CA TYR A 770 19.67 5.57 -13.54
C TYR A 770 20.25 6.35 -12.35
N ASN A 771 19.59 7.41 -11.92
CA ASN A 771 20.03 8.21 -10.78
C ASN A 771 20.00 7.41 -9.47
N ILE A 772 19.02 6.52 -9.29
CA ILE A 772 18.95 5.64 -8.12
C ILE A 772 20.07 4.60 -8.17
N ALA A 773 20.25 3.92 -9.30
CA ALA A 773 21.30 2.92 -9.48
C ALA A 773 22.68 3.52 -9.21
N ARG A 774 22.92 4.75 -9.64
CA ARG A 774 24.13 5.50 -9.39
C ARG A 774 24.31 5.84 -7.90
N LEU A 775 23.23 6.25 -7.23
CA LEU A 775 23.24 6.54 -5.82
C LEU A 775 23.61 5.33 -4.98
N LEU A 776 23.06 4.17 -5.35
CA LEU A 776 23.20 2.92 -4.61
C LEU A 776 24.45 2.13 -5.03
N GLY A 777 25.24 2.64 -6.01
CA GLY A 777 26.48 2.01 -6.49
C GLY A 777 26.25 0.78 -7.37
N TYR A 778 25.10 0.69 -8.06
CA TYR A 778 24.78 -0.43 -8.95
C TYR A 778 25.43 -0.25 -10.33
N ASP A 779 26.75 -0.29 -10.37
CA ASP A 779 27.54 -0.02 -11.58
C ASP A 779 27.16 -0.87 -12.80
N HIS A 780 26.69 -2.10 -12.59
CA HIS A 780 26.26 -2.99 -13.66
C HIS A 780 24.99 -2.47 -14.37
N LEU A 781 24.07 -1.81 -13.64
CA LEU A 781 22.88 -1.19 -14.23
C LEU A 781 23.22 0.10 -14.97
N LEU A 782 24.21 0.85 -14.47
CA LEU A 782 24.64 2.09 -15.12
C LEU A 782 25.25 1.87 -16.49
N GLN A 783 25.92 0.73 -16.72
CA GLN A 783 26.51 0.34 -17.99
C GLN A 783 25.44 -0.02 -19.05
N GLN A 784 24.24 -0.36 -18.64
CA GLN A 784 23.13 -0.72 -19.55
C GLN A 784 22.36 0.50 -20.04
N ILE A 785 22.49 1.66 -19.41
CA ILE A 785 21.70 2.85 -19.69
C ILE A 785 22.57 3.94 -20.31
N ASP A 786 22.31 4.30 -21.55
CA ASP A 786 22.88 5.52 -22.15
C ASP A 786 22.05 6.74 -21.77
N ILE A 787 22.44 7.39 -20.67
CA ILE A 787 21.71 8.55 -20.13
C ILE A 787 21.73 9.75 -21.08
N ALA A 788 22.79 9.91 -21.90
CA ALA A 788 22.88 10.98 -22.89
C ALA A 788 21.87 10.78 -24.02
N GLN A 789 21.71 9.53 -24.45
CA GLN A 789 20.70 9.15 -25.42
C GLN A 789 19.27 9.40 -24.85
N ILE A 790 18.99 8.96 -23.63
CA ILE A 790 17.69 9.18 -22.96
C ILE A 790 17.36 10.68 -22.87
N ALA A 791 18.33 11.51 -22.49
CA ALA A 791 18.12 12.96 -22.44
C ALA A 791 17.77 13.55 -23.83
N THR A 792 18.41 13.04 -24.88
CA THR A 792 18.16 13.46 -26.25
C THR A 792 16.75 13.05 -26.73
N LEU A 793 16.33 11.81 -26.43
CA LEU A 793 14.98 11.31 -26.76
C LEU A 793 13.89 12.10 -26.01
N LEU A 794 14.09 12.44 -24.75
CA LEU A 794 13.19 13.30 -23.97
C LEU A 794 13.03 14.69 -24.58
N ASN A 795 14.11 15.27 -25.13
CA ASN A 795 14.06 16.55 -25.82
C ASN A 795 13.19 16.49 -27.08
N VAL A 796 13.31 15.40 -27.85
CA VAL A 796 12.49 15.20 -29.05
C VAL A 796 11.01 15.13 -28.70
N LEU A 797 10.66 14.32 -27.67
CA LEU A 797 9.29 14.21 -27.18
C LEU A 797 8.74 15.53 -26.66
N SER A 798 9.53 16.26 -25.87
CA SER A 798 9.12 17.56 -25.35
C SER A 798 8.84 18.57 -26.45
N ARG A 799 9.65 18.60 -27.48
CA ARG A 799 9.41 19.43 -28.68
C ARG A 799 8.12 19.06 -29.40
N ARG A 800 7.83 17.75 -29.53
CA ARG A 800 6.59 17.30 -30.18
C ARG A 800 5.36 17.65 -29.37
N MET A 801 5.39 17.41 -28.06
CA MET A 801 4.31 17.79 -27.14
C MET A 801 4.05 19.29 -27.15
N LEU A 802 5.11 20.09 -27.18
CA LEU A 802 5.02 21.54 -27.33
C LEU A 802 4.34 21.93 -28.67
N THR A 803 4.75 21.33 -29.78
CA THR A 803 4.17 21.57 -31.10
C THR A 803 2.66 21.26 -31.10
N LEU A 804 2.24 20.13 -30.53
CA LEU A 804 0.80 19.80 -30.40
C LEU A 804 0.05 20.80 -29.50
N SER A 805 0.70 21.28 -28.45
CA SER A 805 0.09 22.28 -27.55
C SER A 805 -0.03 23.65 -28.22
N LEU A 806 0.90 24.01 -29.12
CA LEU A 806 0.84 25.22 -29.96
C LEU A 806 -0.26 25.14 -31.03
N ILE A 807 -0.48 23.96 -31.58
CA ILE A 807 -1.57 23.71 -32.54
C ILE A 807 -2.93 23.91 -31.90
N ASP A 808 -3.07 23.44 -30.64
CA ASP A 808 -4.31 23.55 -29.85
C ASP A 808 -4.57 24.98 -29.31
N LYS A 809 -3.53 25.83 -29.17
CA LYS A 809 -3.61 27.20 -28.65
C LYS A 809 -2.63 28.12 -29.38
N PRO A 810 -3.00 28.65 -30.56
CA PRO A 810 -2.07 29.42 -31.42
C PRO A 810 -1.57 30.74 -30.86
N ASP A 811 -2.26 31.35 -29.88
CA ASP A 811 -2.09 32.76 -29.52
C ASP A 811 -1.32 33.10 -28.25
N ASP A 812 -0.80 32.11 -27.49
CA ASP A 812 -0.27 32.34 -26.12
C ASP A 812 1.22 31.99 -25.89
N PHE A 813 2.06 31.98 -26.93
CA PHE A 813 3.48 31.63 -26.76
C PHE A 813 4.44 32.78 -27.08
N SER A 814 5.11 33.28 -26.01
CA SER A 814 6.24 34.19 -26.18
C SER A 814 7.53 33.41 -26.50
N SER A 815 8.33 33.97 -27.43
CA SER A 815 9.63 33.46 -27.86
C SER A 815 10.65 33.18 -26.73
N ARG A 816 10.39 33.66 -25.51
CA ARG A 816 11.17 33.42 -24.30
C ARG A 816 11.06 32.01 -23.78
N THR A 817 9.92 31.36 -23.96
CA THR A 817 9.68 29.98 -23.46
C THR A 817 10.43 28.93 -24.31
N LEU A 818 10.57 29.21 -25.63
CA LEU A 818 11.34 28.34 -26.55
C LEU A 818 12.85 28.43 -26.26
N LEU A 819 13.34 29.61 -25.91
CA LEU A 819 14.75 29.81 -25.56
C LEU A 819 15.10 29.15 -24.22
N ASN A 820 14.20 29.21 -23.21
CA ASN A 820 14.41 28.57 -21.92
C ASN A 820 14.35 27.04 -22.00
N LEU A 821 13.60 26.49 -22.96
CA LEU A 821 13.60 25.03 -23.22
C LEU A 821 14.91 24.56 -23.87
N ALA A 822 15.52 25.40 -24.72
CA ALA A 822 16.80 25.11 -25.34
C ALA A 822 18.01 25.30 -24.40
N MET A 823 17.89 26.15 -23.39
CA MET A 823 18.93 26.39 -22.39
C MET A 823 18.85 25.46 -21.16
N SER A 824 17.83 24.59 -21.05
CA SER A 824 17.80 23.52 -20.03
C SER A 824 18.79 22.36 -20.33
N GLU A 825 19.61 22.51 -21.35
CA GLU A 825 20.75 21.61 -21.64
C GLU A 825 22.00 21.92 -20.80
N THR A 826 21.86 22.52 -19.62
CA THR A 826 23.03 22.63 -18.73
C THR A 826 23.34 21.23 -18.21
N SER A 827 24.40 20.68 -18.75
CA SER A 827 24.90 19.35 -18.51
C SER A 827 25.10 19.07 -17.02
N PHE A 828 24.35 18.09 -16.52
CA PHE A 828 24.67 17.44 -15.27
C PHE A 828 25.76 16.41 -15.57
N SER A 829 27.02 16.68 -15.26
CA SER A 829 28.09 15.70 -15.32
C SER A 829 28.19 14.98 -13.98
N PHE A 830 28.38 13.68 -14.04
CA PHE A 830 28.32 12.79 -12.90
C PHE A 830 29.66 12.05 -12.73
N VAL A 831 30.28 12.04 -11.55
CA VAL A 831 31.54 11.37 -11.26
C VAL A 831 31.32 10.17 -10.34
N LYS A 832 31.96 9.07 -10.69
CA LYS A 832 31.91 7.71 -10.16
C LYS A 832 32.59 7.59 -8.80
N ILE A 833 32.03 6.79 -7.86
CA ILE A 833 32.73 6.26 -6.68
C ILE A 833 32.55 4.74 -6.60
N ALA A 834 33.62 4.09 -6.15
CA ALA A 834 34.05 2.71 -6.32
C ALA A 834 33.33 1.63 -5.50
N GLU A 835 33.46 0.45 -6.02
CA GLU A 835 33.18 -0.95 -5.75
C GLU A 835 33.12 -1.45 -4.31
N GLU A 836 32.14 -2.36 -4.03
CA GLU A 836 32.34 -3.57 -3.24
C GLU A 836 31.59 -4.73 -3.87
N GLU A 837 32.33 -5.69 -4.41
CA GLU A 837 31.86 -7.03 -4.75
C GLU A 837 31.73 -7.86 -3.48
N LEU A 838 30.64 -8.59 -3.30
CA LEU A 838 30.56 -9.85 -2.55
C LEU A 838 29.19 -10.14 -1.88
N ARG A 839 28.05 -9.98 -2.59
CA ARG A 839 26.75 -10.49 -2.10
C ARG A 839 25.76 -10.96 -3.18
N LEU A 840 26.26 -11.26 -4.37
CA LEU A 840 25.41 -11.43 -5.57
C LEU A 840 24.75 -12.81 -5.75
N ALA A 841 25.12 -13.86 -5.04
CA ALA A 841 24.65 -15.21 -5.39
C ALA A 841 23.26 -15.60 -4.83
N ALA A 842 22.83 -15.05 -3.72
CA ALA A 842 21.53 -15.40 -3.11
C ALA A 842 20.38 -14.47 -3.57
N ASN A 843 20.67 -13.20 -3.85
CA ASN A 843 19.68 -12.24 -4.30
C ASN A 843 19.19 -12.50 -5.74
N ASP A 844 20.07 -13.01 -6.62
CA ASP A 844 19.73 -13.24 -8.03
C ASP A 844 18.63 -14.30 -8.22
N LEU A 845 18.56 -15.32 -7.38
CA LEU A 845 17.59 -16.40 -7.51
C LEU A 845 16.16 -15.98 -7.12
N GLU A 846 16.00 -15.30 -6.00
CA GLU A 846 14.69 -14.81 -5.56
C GLU A 846 14.15 -13.72 -6.51
N ASP A 847 15.02 -12.88 -7.03
CA ASP A 847 14.65 -11.87 -8.01
C ASP A 847 14.21 -12.49 -9.34
N LEU A 848 14.95 -13.46 -9.83
CA LEU A 848 14.61 -14.19 -11.05
C LEU A 848 13.27 -14.91 -10.89
N LYS A 849 13.03 -15.57 -9.75
CA LYS A 849 11.77 -16.19 -9.38
C LYS A 849 10.61 -15.18 -9.41
N ARG A 850 10.82 -13.99 -8.84
CA ARG A 850 9.82 -12.93 -8.81
C ARG A 850 9.51 -12.42 -10.22
N ARG A 851 10.53 -12.16 -11.05
CA ARG A 851 10.36 -11.72 -12.45
C ARG A 851 9.57 -12.71 -13.28
N VAL A 852 9.87 -13.99 -13.14
CA VAL A 852 9.13 -15.06 -13.83
C VAL A 852 7.68 -15.10 -13.35
N ALA A 853 7.46 -15.02 -12.03
CA ALA A 853 6.11 -15.00 -11.46
C ALA A 853 5.28 -13.80 -11.96
N GLU A 854 5.85 -12.59 -11.89
CA GLU A 854 5.17 -11.38 -12.36
C GLU A 854 4.89 -11.40 -13.85
N GLY A 855 5.83 -11.91 -14.65
CA GLY A 855 5.66 -12.05 -16.08
C GLY A 855 4.51 -13.00 -16.43
N ILE A 856 4.51 -14.19 -15.87
CA ILE A 856 3.46 -15.21 -16.08
C ILE A 856 2.09 -14.70 -15.62
N ILE A 857 2.04 -13.96 -14.52
CA ILE A 857 0.82 -13.35 -13.96
C ILE A 857 0.26 -12.27 -14.89
N LYS A 858 1.11 -11.45 -15.48
CA LYS A 858 0.70 -10.31 -16.30
C LYS A 858 0.09 -10.70 -17.64
N GLU A 859 0.59 -11.79 -18.25
CA GLU A 859 0.19 -12.25 -19.57
C GLU A 859 -0.71 -13.49 -19.49
N ARG A 860 -1.53 -13.59 -18.45
CA ARG A 860 -2.35 -14.78 -18.22
C ARG A 860 -3.36 -15.00 -19.33
N ASP A 861 -3.28 -16.18 -19.95
CA ASP A 861 -4.25 -16.67 -20.90
C ASP A 861 -4.47 -18.19 -20.65
N GLU A 862 -5.44 -18.51 -19.80
CA GLU A 862 -5.73 -19.88 -19.39
C GLU A 862 -6.27 -20.78 -20.52
N LYS A 863 -6.71 -20.16 -21.58
CA LYS A 863 -7.18 -20.87 -22.79
C LYS A 863 -6.02 -21.18 -23.74
N ASP A 864 -4.85 -20.56 -23.52
CA ASP A 864 -3.65 -20.76 -24.29
C ASP A 864 -2.81 -21.93 -23.74
N PRO A 865 -2.68 -23.05 -24.47
CA PRO A 865 -1.90 -24.21 -24.02
C PRO A 865 -0.43 -23.90 -23.73
N GLU A 866 0.15 -22.92 -24.44
CA GLU A 866 1.54 -22.53 -24.26
C GLU A 866 1.73 -21.77 -22.94
N TRP A 867 0.82 -20.84 -22.64
CA TRP A 867 0.83 -20.15 -21.35
C TRP A 867 0.65 -21.15 -20.19
N VAL A 868 -0.28 -22.08 -20.31
CA VAL A 868 -0.52 -23.11 -19.29
C VAL A 868 0.73 -23.97 -19.06
N SER A 869 1.47 -24.31 -20.12
CA SER A 869 2.71 -25.07 -20.02
C SER A 869 3.82 -24.30 -19.28
N LEU A 870 3.98 -23.00 -19.56
CA LEU A 870 4.95 -22.14 -18.87
C LEU A 870 4.61 -21.98 -17.38
N TYR A 871 3.33 -21.87 -17.05
CA TYR A 871 2.86 -21.78 -15.67
C TYR A 871 3.07 -23.10 -14.90
N GLU A 872 2.81 -24.25 -15.52
CA GLU A 872 3.07 -25.57 -14.91
C GLU A 872 4.57 -25.78 -14.67
N GLU A 873 5.42 -25.34 -15.59
CA GLU A 873 6.87 -25.39 -15.43
C GLU A 873 7.34 -24.48 -14.28
N PHE A 874 6.80 -23.26 -14.18
CA PHE A 874 7.07 -22.38 -13.05
C PHE A 874 6.72 -23.04 -11.71
N GLN A 875 5.55 -23.67 -11.62
CA GLN A 875 5.15 -24.36 -10.41
C GLN A 875 6.06 -25.56 -10.08
N ARG A 876 6.55 -26.26 -11.12
CA ARG A 876 7.49 -27.36 -10.95
C ARG A 876 8.83 -26.88 -10.36
N ILE A 877 9.35 -25.78 -10.89
CA ILE A 877 10.60 -25.18 -10.41
C ILE A 877 10.41 -24.66 -8.97
N MET A 878 9.29 -24.04 -8.67
CA MET A 878 8.94 -23.59 -7.32
C MET A 878 8.95 -24.73 -6.29
N LYS A 879 8.33 -25.88 -6.63
CA LYS A 879 8.35 -27.06 -5.75
C LYS A 879 9.76 -27.59 -5.53
N LYS A 880 10.58 -27.65 -6.59
CA LYS A 880 11.97 -28.07 -6.51
C LYS A 880 12.77 -27.14 -5.57
N HIS A 881 12.56 -25.85 -5.68
CA HIS A 881 13.19 -24.86 -4.82
C HIS A 881 12.81 -25.02 -3.34
N LEU A 882 11.52 -25.25 -3.05
CA LEU A 882 11.04 -25.51 -1.69
C LEU A 882 11.62 -26.80 -1.09
N ILE A 883 11.75 -27.86 -1.87
CA ILE A 883 12.38 -29.12 -1.43
C ILE A 883 13.86 -28.90 -1.10
N HIS A 884 14.59 -28.17 -1.96
CA HIS A 884 16.00 -27.83 -1.70
C HIS A 884 16.16 -26.96 -0.45
N GLY A 885 15.19 -26.05 -0.17
CA GLY A 885 15.19 -25.26 1.05
C GLY A 885 15.03 -26.10 2.34
N GLN A 886 14.19 -27.13 2.30
CA GLN A 886 14.00 -28.06 3.42
C GLN A 886 15.20 -28.98 3.68
N GLU A 887 15.94 -29.34 2.64
CA GLU A 887 17.15 -30.18 2.72
C GLU A 887 18.44 -29.38 3.01
N GLY A 888 18.38 -28.04 3.00
CA GLY A 888 19.50 -27.13 3.11
C GLY A 888 20.08 -26.74 1.75
N PHE A 889 20.17 -25.44 1.48
CA PHE A 889 20.68 -24.92 0.22
C PHE A 889 22.19 -25.21 0.07
N THR A 890 22.55 -25.86 -1.03
CA THR A 890 23.94 -25.98 -1.49
C THR A 890 24.17 -25.01 -2.66
N ILE A 891 25.42 -24.58 -2.87
CA ILE A 891 25.79 -23.72 -4.00
C ILE A 891 25.43 -24.37 -5.36
N GLU A 892 25.47 -25.69 -5.44
CA GLU A 892 25.10 -26.45 -6.65
C GLU A 892 23.58 -26.39 -6.88
N ASN A 893 22.77 -26.63 -5.85
CA ASN A 893 21.30 -26.57 -5.93
C ASN A 893 20.79 -25.16 -6.27
N ILE A 894 21.41 -24.14 -5.72
CA ILE A 894 21.10 -22.73 -6.04
C ILE A 894 21.37 -22.44 -7.51
N LYS A 895 22.57 -22.80 -8.02
CA LYS A 895 22.93 -22.59 -9.42
C LYS A 895 22.05 -23.37 -10.40
N GLU A 896 21.67 -24.59 -10.04
CA GLU A 896 20.76 -25.38 -10.86
C GLU A 896 19.37 -24.76 -10.93
N THR A 897 18.82 -24.36 -9.80
CA THR A 897 17.51 -23.70 -9.72
C THR A 897 17.51 -22.33 -10.41
N GLN A 898 18.60 -21.55 -10.29
CA GLN A 898 18.77 -20.31 -11.02
C GLN A 898 18.73 -20.53 -12.52
N LYS A 899 19.44 -21.53 -13.02
CA LYS A 899 19.46 -21.88 -14.45
C LYS A 899 18.07 -22.31 -14.96
N ASP A 900 17.31 -23.06 -14.14
CA ASP A 900 15.93 -23.45 -14.47
C ASP A 900 15.03 -22.22 -14.60
N TYR A 901 15.14 -21.24 -13.68
CA TYR A 901 14.38 -19.98 -13.76
C TYR A 901 14.83 -19.08 -14.92
N GLU A 902 16.13 -19.01 -15.24
CA GLU A 902 16.63 -18.27 -16.41
C GLU A 902 16.06 -18.85 -17.71
N ALA A 903 16.07 -20.16 -17.86
CA ALA A 903 15.49 -20.82 -19.03
C ALA A 903 13.99 -20.59 -19.16
N LEU A 904 13.26 -20.60 -18.04
CA LEU A 904 11.84 -20.29 -18.03
C LEU A 904 11.54 -18.83 -18.33
N PHE A 905 12.38 -17.92 -17.84
CA PHE A 905 12.25 -16.49 -18.12
C PHE A 905 12.43 -16.20 -19.61
N ASP A 906 13.48 -16.79 -20.23
CA ASP A 906 13.73 -16.64 -21.65
C ASP A 906 12.58 -17.20 -22.50
N ALA A 907 12.04 -18.37 -22.13
CA ALA A 907 10.90 -18.96 -22.83
C ALA A 907 9.63 -18.09 -22.69
N PHE A 908 9.44 -17.49 -21.55
CA PHE A 908 8.30 -16.61 -21.30
C PHE A 908 8.43 -15.28 -22.06
N GLU A 909 9.63 -14.69 -22.14
CA GLU A 909 9.85 -13.47 -22.92
C GLU A 909 9.68 -13.71 -24.45
N ASP A 910 10.07 -14.89 -24.93
CA ASP A 910 9.81 -15.29 -26.31
C ASP A 910 8.31 -15.43 -26.59
N TYR A 911 7.58 -16.11 -25.68
CA TYR A 911 6.12 -16.20 -25.74
C TYR A 911 5.46 -14.82 -25.78
N ARG A 912 5.87 -13.93 -24.89
CA ARG A 912 5.38 -12.56 -24.77
C ARG A 912 5.66 -11.74 -26.03
N SER A 913 6.86 -11.85 -26.57
CA SER A 913 7.25 -11.15 -27.82
C SER A 913 6.36 -11.57 -28.98
N ARG A 914 6.11 -12.85 -29.15
CA ARG A 914 5.24 -13.40 -30.21
C ARG A 914 3.77 -12.99 -30.02
N THR A 915 3.27 -12.99 -28.81
CA THR A 915 1.90 -12.54 -28.50
C THR A 915 1.72 -11.07 -28.80
N ARG A 916 2.70 -10.20 -28.45
CA ARG A 916 2.67 -8.78 -28.79
C ARG A 916 2.71 -8.54 -30.30
N GLN A 917 3.54 -9.28 -31.02
CA GLN A 917 3.57 -9.17 -32.48
C GLN A 917 2.23 -9.54 -33.10
N LEU A 918 1.53 -10.54 -32.54
CA LEU A 918 0.18 -10.87 -32.95
C LEU A 918 -0.82 -9.74 -32.70
N VAL A 919 -0.78 -9.10 -31.51
CA VAL A 919 -1.63 -7.93 -31.20
C VAL A 919 -1.36 -6.79 -32.18
N MET A 920 -0.11 -6.53 -32.56
CA MET A 920 0.24 -5.53 -33.57
C MET A 920 -0.36 -5.86 -34.95
N ASN A 921 -0.40 -7.12 -35.35
CA ASN A 921 -1.03 -7.53 -36.60
C ASN A 921 -2.54 -7.21 -36.61
N PHE A 922 -3.17 -7.17 -35.44
CA PHE A 922 -4.55 -6.75 -35.25
C PHE A 922 -4.69 -5.24 -34.89
N TYR A 923 -3.67 -4.42 -35.16
CA TYR A 923 -3.66 -2.98 -34.91
C TYR A 923 -3.90 -2.58 -33.44
N GLY A 924 -3.45 -3.40 -32.51
CA GLY A 924 -3.62 -3.18 -31.08
C GLY A 924 -4.90 -3.77 -30.49
N ASP A 925 -5.69 -4.50 -31.28
CA ASP A 925 -6.89 -5.18 -30.77
C ASP A 925 -6.52 -6.50 -30.10
N GLU A 926 -6.45 -6.46 -28.75
CA GLU A 926 -6.09 -7.61 -27.92
C GLU A 926 -7.13 -8.74 -27.98
N MET A 927 -8.43 -8.40 -28.03
CA MET A 927 -9.52 -9.38 -28.12
C MET A 927 -9.42 -10.17 -29.41
N ALA A 928 -9.22 -9.47 -30.53
CA ALA A 928 -9.09 -10.12 -31.85
C ALA A 928 -7.83 -11.01 -31.89
N ALA A 929 -6.74 -10.55 -31.29
CA ALA A 929 -5.51 -11.32 -31.18
C ALA A 929 -5.67 -12.59 -30.34
N ARG A 930 -6.31 -12.49 -29.14
CA ARG A 930 -6.64 -13.66 -28.30
C ARG A 930 -7.57 -14.62 -29.03
N SER A 931 -8.65 -14.13 -29.64
CA SER A 931 -9.56 -14.96 -30.44
C SER A 931 -8.83 -15.72 -31.54
N PHE A 932 -7.93 -15.07 -32.28
CA PHE A 932 -7.12 -15.74 -33.29
C PHE A 932 -6.25 -16.85 -32.71
N LYS A 933 -5.57 -16.57 -31.61
CA LYS A 933 -4.70 -17.54 -30.92
C LYS A 933 -5.48 -18.74 -30.40
N HIS A 934 -6.64 -18.50 -29.78
CA HIS A 934 -7.50 -19.57 -29.27
C HIS A 934 -8.07 -20.47 -30.39
N VAL A 935 -8.33 -19.90 -31.54
CA VAL A 935 -8.86 -20.66 -32.70
C VAL A 935 -7.76 -21.45 -33.40
N THR A 936 -6.56 -20.87 -33.55
CA THR A 936 -5.48 -21.46 -34.36
C THR A 936 -4.39 -22.15 -33.56
N ASN A 937 -4.31 -21.90 -32.23
CA ASN A 937 -3.17 -22.25 -31.39
C ASN A 937 -1.81 -21.76 -31.96
N SER A 938 -1.81 -20.65 -32.69
CA SER A 938 -0.62 -20.06 -33.32
C SER A 938 -0.59 -18.56 -33.16
N THR A 939 0.60 -17.98 -33.11
CA THR A 939 0.82 -16.52 -33.17
C THR A 939 1.21 -16.06 -34.59
N VAL A 940 1.36 -16.99 -35.53
CA VAL A 940 1.85 -16.72 -36.90
C VAL A 940 0.67 -16.51 -37.86
N VAL A 941 0.35 -15.27 -38.15
CA VAL A 941 -0.77 -14.87 -39.00
C VAL A 941 -0.67 -15.45 -40.41
N SER A 942 0.54 -15.60 -40.96
CA SER A 942 0.77 -16.10 -42.32
C SER A 942 0.39 -17.58 -42.51
N GLU A 943 0.27 -18.34 -41.45
CA GLU A 943 -0.17 -19.75 -41.48
C GLU A 943 -1.69 -19.88 -41.58
N PHE A 944 -2.44 -18.87 -41.11
CA PHE A 944 -3.91 -18.88 -41.06
C PHE A 944 -4.50 -17.57 -41.59
N PRO A 945 -4.18 -17.15 -42.83
CA PRO A 945 -4.53 -15.82 -43.35
C PRO A 945 -6.05 -15.62 -43.45
N VAL A 946 -6.81 -16.68 -43.72
CA VAL A 946 -8.27 -16.60 -43.85
C VAL A 946 -8.92 -16.41 -42.48
N ILE A 947 -8.49 -17.16 -41.43
CA ILE A 947 -8.98 -17.02 -40.05
C ILE A 947 -8.67 -15.60 -39.53
N PHE A 948 -7.43 -15.15 -39.76
CA PHE A 948 -7.01 -13.77 -39.40
C PHE A 948 -7.94 -12.72 -39.98
N HIS A 949 -8.20 -12.82 -41.29
CA HIS A 949 -9.04 -11.81 -41.96
C HIS A 949 -10.50 -11.85 -41.47
N VAL A 950 -11.07 -13.06 -41.28
CA VAL A 950 -12.46 -13.19 -40.79
C VAL A 950 -12.59 -12.63 -39.36
N ILE A 951 -11.67 -12.93 -38.45
CA ILE A 951 -11.70 -12.41 -37.08
C ILE A 951 -11.57 -10.88 -37.09
N LYS A 952 -10.55 -10.37 -37.78
CA LYS A 952 -10.27 -8.94 -37.86
C LYS A 952 -11.46 -8.12 -38.37
N GLU A 953 -11.99 -8.47 -39.55
CA GLU A 953 -13.07 -7.72 -40.18
C GLU A 953 -14.39 -7.90 -39.43
N SER A 954 -14.64 -9.10 -38.91
CA SER A 954 -15.83 -9.34 -38.08
C SER A 954 -15.84 -8.52 -36.82
N LYS A 955 -14.70 -8.50 -36.09
CA LYS A 955 -14.52 -7.72 -34.87
C LYS A 955 -14.65 -6.21 -35.15
N THR A 956 -13.97 -5.70 -36.16
CA THR A 956 -14.04 -4.29 -36.53
C THR A 956 -15.47 -3.82 -36.85
N ASN A 957 -16.24 -4.65 -37.61
CA ASN A 957 -17.64 -4.34 -37.92
C ASN A 957 -18.56 -4.43 -36.69
N LEU A 958 -18.32 -5.40 -35.78
CA LEU A 958 -19.06 -5.56 -34.54
C LEU A 958 -18.84 -4.38 -33.59
N ASP A 959 -17.58 -3.96 -33.40
CA ASP A 959 -17.25 -2.82 -32.56
C ASP A 959 -17.88 -1.53 -33.07
N TYR A 960 -17.90 -1.35 -34.39
CA TYR A 960 -18.61 -0.21 -34.98
C TYR A 960 -20.12 -0.25 -34.67
N GLN A 961 -20.76 -1.42 -34.76
CA GLN A 961 -22.19 -1.56 -34.48
C GLN A 961 -22.50 -1.43 -32.97
N ILE A 962 -21.67 -1.97 -32.10
CA ILE A 962 -21.75 -1.81 -30.66
C ILE A 962 -21.57 -0.34 -30.27
N GLY A 963 -20.63 0.35 -30.90
CA GLY A 963 -20.43 1.80 -30.71
C GLY A 963 -21.65 2.65 -31.09
N LEU A 964 -22.46 2.20 -32.06
CA LEU A 964 -23.73 2.84 -32.41
C LEU A 964 -24.89 2.46 -31.46
N ASN A 965 -24.85 1.27 -30.85
CA ASN A 965 -25.89 0.77 -29.98
C ASN A 965 -25.32 -0.21 -28.95
N GLN A 966 -24.98 0.30 -27.76
CA GLN A 966 -24.43 -0.50 -26.67
C GLN A 966 -25.39 -1.56 -26.13
N GLY A 967 -26.71 -1.40 -26.31
CA GLY A 967 -27.71 -2.38 -25.93
C GLY A 967 -27.58 -3.75 -26.64
N ILE A 968 -26.69 -3.86 -27.63
CA ILE A 968 -26.32 -5.14 -28.27
C ILE A 968 -25.67 -6.09 -27.24
N LEU A 969 -24.89 -5.52 -26.32
CA LEU A 969 -24.17 -6.26 -25.28
C LEU A 969 -25.08 -6.80 -24.16
N ASP A 970 -26.27 -6.22 -24.00
CA ASP A 970 -27.22 -6.64 -22.97
C ASP A 970 -27.97 -7.95 -23.28
N ASN A 971 -27.82 -8.50 -24.49
CA ASN A 971 -28.49 -9.70 -24.94
C ASN A 971 -27.55 -10.67 -25.63
N ASN A 972 -27.12 -11.69 -24.90
CA ASN A 972 -26.18 -12.73 -25.35
C ASN A 972 -26.62 -13.46 -26.63
N ASP A 973 -27.88 -13.82 -26.74
CA ASP A 973 -28.38 -14.52 -27.92
C ASP A 973 -28.36 -13.62 -29.18
N PHE A 974 -28.64 -12.35 -28.99
CA PHE A 974 -28.58 -11.37 -30.06
C PHE A 974 -27.12 -11.08 -30.46
N LEU A 975 -26.24 -10.87 -29.52
CA LEU A 975 -24.80 -10.67 -29.75
C LEU A 975 -24.21 -11.87 -30.49
N LYS A 976 -24.44 -13.08 -29.99
CA LYS A 976 -23.94 -14.32 -30.62
C LYS A 976 -24.45 -14.52 -32.06
N ARG A 977 -25.70 -14.12 -32.29
CA ARG A 977 -26.28 -14.14 -33.65
C ARG A 977 -25.60 -13.10 -34.55
N MET A 978 -25.34 -11.90 -34.06
CA MET A 978 -24.63 -10.86 -34.82
C MET A 978 -23.20 -11.26 -35.16
N ILE A 979 -22.45 -11.80 -34.21
CA ILE A 979 -21.10 -12.34 -34.44
C ILE A 979 -21.15 -13.38 -35.55
N ARG A 980 -22.11 -14.31 -35.50
CA ARG A 980 -22.31 -15.36 -36.50
C ARG A 980 -22.65 -14.82 -37.87
N GLU A 981 -23.46 -13.77 -37.95
CA GLU A 981 -23.82 -13.11 -39.20
C GLU A 981 -22.65 -12.38 -39.82
N GLN A 982 -21.86 -11.63 -39.05
CA GLN A 982 -20.67 -10.93 -39.53
C GLN A 982 -19.59 -11.91 -39.98
N ALA A 983 -19.27 -12.91 -39.15
CA ALA A 983 -18.29 -13.94 -39.53
C ALA A 983 -18.69 -14.69 -40.83
N ARG A 984 -20.01 -14.99 -40.99
CA ARG A 984 -20.51 -15.62 -42.23
C ARG A 984 -20.41 -14.70 -43.46
N LYS A 985 -20.63 -13.41 -43.27
CA LYS A 985 -20.50 -12.40 -44.33
C LYS A 985 -19.05 -12.32 -44.78
N GLU A 986 -18.11 -12.19 -43.86
CA GLU A 986 -16.68 -12.08 -44.21
C GLU A 986 -16.13 -13.41 -44.79
N MET A 987 -16.58 -14.53 -44.32
CA MET A 987 -16.24 -15.83 -44.94
C MET A 987 -16.72 -15.90 -46.41
N LYS A 988 -17.92 -15.44 -46.72
CA LYS A 988 -18.43 -15.40 -48.12
C LYS A 988 -17.64 -14.42 -49.00
N ASN A 989 -17.24 -13.30 -48.42
CA ASN A 989 -16.40 -12.31 -49.13
C ASN A 989 -15.09 -12.94 -49.57
N ILE A 990 -14.44 -13.73 -48.70
CA ILE A 990 -13.17 -14.40 -48.98
C ILE A 990 -13.37 -15.56 -49.97
N GLU A 991 -14.43 -16.39 -49.85
CA GLU A 991 -14.73 -17.47 -50.78
C GLU A 991 -14.95 -16.94 -52.23
N SER A 992 -15.48 -15.75 -52.35
CA SER A 992 -15.67 -15.11 -53.65
C SER A 992 -14.37 -14.68 -54.35
N THR A 993 -13.26 -14.54 -53.59
CA THR A 993 -11.92 -14.15 -54.07
C THR A 993 -11.01 -15.35 -54.37
N GLY A 994 -11.48 -16.60 -54.16
CA GLY A 994 -10.78 -17.84 -54.58
C GLY A 994 -9.76 -18.37 -53.60
N ASN A 995 -9.78 -17.96 -52.36
CA ASN A 995 -8.94 -18.49 -51.25
C ASN A 995 -9.51 -19.75 -50.63
N GLU A 996 -8.67 -20.44 -49.82
CA GLU A 996 -9.02 -21.65 -49.11
C GLU A 996 -10.34 -21.55 -48.31
N LYS A 997 -11.13 -22.60 -48.33
CA LYS A 997 -12.42 -22.67 -47.60
C LYS A 997 -12.20 -23.02 -46.12
N LEU A 998 -12.76 -22.21 -45.23
CA LEU A 998 -12.87 -22.55 -43.83
C LEU A 998 -13.79 -23.77 -43.63
N THR A 999 -13.38 -24.62 -42.70
CA THR A 999 -14.24 -25.74 -42.28
C THR A 999 -15.41 -25.20 -41.43
N LYS A 1000 -16.49 -26.01 -41.33
CA LYS A 1000 -17.60 -25.69 -40.43
C LYS A 1000 -17.16 -25.62 -38.95
N GLN A 1001 -16.10 -26.32 -38.60
CA GLN A 1001 -15.52 -26.36 -37.26
C GLN A 1001 -14.81 -25.03 -36.97
N ASP A 1002 -13.95 -24.57 -37.91
CA ASP A 1002 -13.22 -23.28 -37.76
C ASP A 1002 -14.18 -22.09 -37.63
N PHE A 1003 -15.25 -22.09 -38.45
CA PHE A 1003 -16.30 -21.08 -38.36
C PHE A 1003 -16.97 -21.05 -36.98
N ASN A 1004 -17.30 -22.23 -36.42
CA ASN A 1004 -17.93 -22.28 -35.10
C ASN A 1004 -16.93 -21.85 -34.01
N ASN A 1005 -15.66 -22.26 -34.12
CA ASN A 1005 -14.62 -21.87 -33.18
C ASN A 1005 -14.40 -20.33 -33.17
N ILE A 1006 -14.40 -19.69 -34.36
CA ILE A 1006 -14.31 -18.22 -34.48
C ILE A 1006 -15.49 -17.55 -33.76
N VAL A 1007 -16.73 -18.04 -34.04
CA VAL A 1007 -17.94 -17.47 -33.43
C VAL A 1007 -17.94 -17.61 -31.90
N GLU A 1008 -17.58 -18.78 -31.40
CA GLU A 1008 -17.54 -19.03 -29.96
C GLU A 1008 -16.43 -18.20 -29.28
N SER A 1009 -15.23 -18.19 -29.88
CA SER A 1009 -14.11 -17.44 -29.32
C SER A 1009 -14.38 -15.94 -29.26
N LEU A 1010 -14.88 -15.33 -30.34
CA LEU A 1010 -15.26 -13.91 -30.32
C LEU A 1010 -16.39 -13.64 -29.32
N PHE A 1011 -17.38 -14.52 -29.23
CA PHE A 1011 -18.46 -14.36 -28.26
C PHE A 1011 -17.96 -14.42 -26.82
N GLU A 1012 -17.11 -15.38 -26.51
CA GLU A 1012 -16.50 -15.52 -25.18
C GLU A 1012 -15.66 -14.28 -24.82
N GLU A 1013 -14.90 -13.70 -25.76
CA GLU A 1013 -14.12 -12.50 -25.52
C GLU A 1013 -15.03 -11.26 -25.25
N TYR A 1014 -16.13 -11.09 -26.00
CA TYR A 1014 -17.09 -10.03 -25.74
C TYR A 1014 -17.83 -10.24 -24.40
N GLU A 1015 -18.16 -11.48 -24.06
CA GLU A 1015 -18.79 -11.81 -22.79
C GLU A 1015 -17.84 -11.53 -21.61
N GLU A 1016 -16.57 -11.87 -21.74
CA GLU A 1016 -15.54 -11.60 -20.72
C GLU A 1016 -15.28 -10.08 -20.54
N GLU A 1017 -15.33 -9.28 -21.61
CA GLU A 1017 -15.00 -7.86 -21.56
C GLU A 1017 -16.18 -6.95 -21.16
N TYR A 1018 -17.40 -7.30 -21.51
CA TYR A 1018 -18.55 -6.40 -21.40
C TYR A 1018 -19.71 -6.87 -20.52
N GLN A 1019 -19.75 -8.13 -20.06
CA GLN A 1019 -20.85 -8.67 -19.29
C GLN A 1019 -20.60 -8.75 -17.78
N HIS A 1020 -20.03 -7.70 -17.23
CA HIS A 1020 -19.95 -7.63 -15.77
C HIS A 1020 -20.45 -6.32 -15.20
#